data_3ad5188b9c42f15692011a79d0ba00b2
#
_entry.id   3ad5188b9c42f15692011a79d0ba00b2
#
_cell.length_a   1.000
_cell.length_b   1.000
_cell.length_c   1.000
_cell.angle_alpha   90.00
_cell.angle_beta   90.00
_cell.angle_gamma   90.00
#
_symmetry.space_group_name_H-M   'P 1'
#
loop_
_entity.id
_entity.type
_entity.pdbx_description
1 polymer ?
#
loop_
_entity_poly.entity_id
_entity_poly.type
_entity_poly.pdbx_seq_one_letter_code
_entity_poly.pdbx_strand_id
1 'polypeptide(L)'
;MLLKIEPDLNNSILSNCEQILKVTAIKDLNEIILNVAELQIHKVSSSTISIIGFQTIQNEDKLIIIFGETVKKGNTIDLSITYSAGYYYMNGSFSINKPKNGFHFISSTFEKISPAKQAWTQGQTSESRYWFPCLDYPNMKFPVNLQIKSPKDYIVISNGKLIAKKIDDKNNTITWEWEEKNPIPSYLVSVVIGKFEEIKSKFHTIPLYFYWPKEIPKEDAILTFSETPQILEFFENYFDIKYPYAKYAQVTVDEFEFGGMENNSCTTLTRNILHDKKTSIDYNHDVFLISHEIAHQWYGNLVTCNEWSHIWLNEGFATYCELLYWEKSRGTNEFYLNLLKYADKYFEEGEKFYKRSVVTKVYKHPDELFDAHSYEKGGCILHMIRNQIGEDLFKKCLMNYLEKYKGRTVETENFQKIIEETSGKSMNTFFDQWVYRKGHPELDVEILLENSNTEDKNENKITRLKVKIKQSQELNDSSDTSNIFEFPLEIRLISSNDKGETEEQINTMLINKKTTEHIFYMQKNSKIEWVSIDPQFKILKKVKSIKVVDEKKEIQIKDLLKNQLHNGKTIIERIEAMRLLKNFYSKDIASNLKEIIMKENFYGVSVEAANTLGSFFDKNDFVKSDTAYQILKMFLWDKKLFNKLHSEIKQSIIKNIGRFEREESINLLEPFINNENYEESDFVKSVVATAIGKSSINSSSKTKMQRIIPSLMKLINHDNTFQNIVATGAINGLKELSNDTNKNIVTDIADFLVNNTEEYNKYFIRSTATSALGKFLYMKDYNKNSNDFNQKIFEQLLKLLKDKRRKIKINACTALADDNAKFGTKIDPKIFQVINALIDVAQYDIDGFVRRRAETSLNIIRERINEWSANPQELAIKIREIRNEKEVK
;
A
#
# COMPACT_ATOMS: atom_id res chain seq x y z
N MET A 1 -15.48 -29.66 4.30
CA MET A 1 -15.53 -29.22 5.71
C MET A 1 -16.92 -28.66 5.99
N LEU A 2 -17.53 -28.97 7.14
CA LEU A 2 -18.68 -28.24 7.66
C LEU A 2 -18.27 -27.56 8.96
N LEU A 3 -18.53 -26.28 9.07
CA LEU A 3 -18.22 -25.47 10.26
C LEU A 3 -19.53 -24.88 10.81
N LYS A 4 -19.82 -25.16 12.07
CA LYS A 4 -20.96 -24.62 12.81
C LYS A 4 -20.47 -23.70 13.91
N ILE A 5 -20.92 -22.45 13.89
CA ILE A 5 -20.53 -21.43 14.85
C ILE A 5 -21.72 -20.63 15.35
N GLU A 6 -21.67 -20.25 16.62
CA GLU A 6 -22.62 -19.38 17.28
C GLU A 6 -21.89 -18.25 18.00
N PRO A 7 -21.51 -17.16 17.29
CA PRO A 7 -20.80 -16.03 17.91
C PRO A 7 -21.69 -15.27 18.88
N ASP A 8 -21.25 -15.12 20.12
CA ASP A 8 -21.87 -14.25 21.09
C ASP A 8 -21.38 -12.80 20.89
N LEU A 9 -22.16 -12.03 20.16
CA LEU A 9 -21.84 -10.63 19.85
C LEU A 9 -21.89 -9.73 21.09
N ASN A 10 -22.61 -10.10 22.15
CA ASN A 10 -22.72 -9.31 23.38
C ASN A 10 -21.45 -9.43 24.21
N ASN A 11 -20.96 -10.65 24.37
CA ASN A 11 -19.78 -10.94 25.17
C ASN A 11 -18.49 -11.01 24.35
N SER A 12 -18.58 -10.91 23.00
CA SER A 12 -17.46 -11.05 22.08
C SER A 12 -16.73 -12.40 22.21
N ILE A 13 -17.51 -13.48 22.35
CA ILE A 13 -17.01 -14.84 22.59
C ILE A 13 -17.43 -15.78 21.45
N LEU A 14 -16.57 -16.74 21.16
CA LEU A 14 -16.80 -17.82 20.22
C LEU A 14 -16.67 -19.17 20.96
N SER A 15 -17.68 -19.54 21.77
CA SER A 15 -17.58 -20.65 22.73
C SER A 15 -18.22 -21.97 22.27
N ASN A 16 -19.15 -21.93 21.31
CA ASN A 16 -19.87 -23.09 20.84
C ASN A 16 -19.58 -23.34 19.36
N CYS A 17 -18.46 -24.03 19.09
CA CYS A 17 -18.06 -24.33 17.74
C CYS A 17 -18.01 -25.84 17.52
N GLU A 18 -18.47 -26.29 16.36
CA GLU A 18 -18.33 -27.65 15.89
C GLU A 18 -17.78 -27.66 14.46
N GLN A 19 -16.77 -28.46 14.24
CA GLN A 19 -16.22 -28.70 12.92
C GLN A 19 -16.35 -30.17 12.55
N ILE A 20 -16.83 -30.44 11.34
CA ILE A 20 -16.86 -31.78 10.77
C ILE A 20 -15.97 -31.80 9.51
N LEU A 21 -14.92 -32.60 9.57
CA LEU A 21 -13.98 -32.81 8.47
C LEU A 21 -14.21 -34.18 7.82
N LYS A 22 -14.11 -34.21 6.49
CA LYS A 22 -13.89 -35.46 5.75
C LYS A 22 -12.47 -35.42 5.20
N VAL A 23 -11.64 -36.35 5.62
CA VAL A 23 -10.20 -36.40 5.30
C VAL A 23 -9.89 -37.67 4.55
N THR A 24 -9.31 -37.55 3.35
CA THR A 24 -8.83 -38.70 2.57
C THR A 24 -7.32 -38.81 2.73
N ALA A 25 -6.84 -39.98 3.20
CA ALA A 25 -5.43 -40.23 3.43
C ALA A 25 -4.67 -40.36 2.11
N ILE A 26 -3.64 -39.55 1.89
CA ILE A 26 -2.73 -39.69 0.71
C ILE A 26 -1.55 -40.61 0.95
N LYS A 27 -1.32 -41.00 2.19
CA LYS A 27 -0.37 -41.98 2.69
C LYS A 27 -0.98 -42.70 3.90
N ASP A 28 -0.40 -43.81 4.34
CA ASP A 28 -0.81 -44.45 5.60
C ASP A 28 -0.59 -43.48 6.78
N LEU A 29 -1.60 -43.31 7.65
CA LEU A 29 -1.61 -42.38 8.77
C LEU A 29 -2.01 -43.03 10.08
N ASN A 30 -1.28 -42.79 11.15
CA ASN A 30 -1.64 -43.17 12.53
C ASN A 30 -2.16 -41.97 13.32
N GLU A 31 -1.93 -40.74 12.81
CA GLU A 31 -2.35 -39.47 13.41
C GLU A 31 -2.59 -38.39 12.34
N ILE A 32 -3.31 -37.38 12.70
CA ILE A 32 -3.42 -36.14 11.92
C ILE A 32 -3.05 -34.96 12.80
N ILE A 33 -2.31 -34.00 12.22
CA ILE A 33 -1.93 -32.76 12.87
C ILE A 33 -2.64 -31.61 12.19
N LEU A 34 -3.40 -30.81 12.97
CA LEU A 34 -4.05 -29.58 12.51
C LEU A 34 -3.40 -28.38 13.19
N ASN A 35 -3.41 -27.23 12.52
CA ASN A 35 -3.04 -25.96 13.16
C ASN A 35 -4.19 -25.47 14.02
N VAL A 36 -3.89 -25.12 15.27
CA VAL A 36 -4.80 -24.50 16.24
C VAL A 36 -4.01 -23.52 17.10
N ALA A 37 -4.47 -22.30 17.21
CA ALA A 37 -3.89 -21.27 18.06
C ALA A 37 -4.99 -20.74 18.98
N GLU A 38 -4.75 -20.77 20.29
CA GLU A 38 -5.69 -20.27 21.29
C GLU A 38 -7.11 -20.89 21.21
N LEU A 39 -7.19 -22.15 20.79
CA LEU A 39 -8.42 -22.94 20.82
C LEU A 39 -8.43 -23.93 21.97
N GLN A 40 -9.55 -23.98 22.70
CA GLN A 40 -9.82 -25.05 23.65
C GLN A 40 -10.60 -26.17 22.94
N ILE A 41 -9.96 -27.31 22.78
CA ILE A 41 -10.59 -28.49 22.19
C ILE A 41 -11.33 -29.25 23.28
N HIS A 42 -12.65 -29.39 23.15
CA HIS A 42 -13.49 -30.07 24.13
C HIS A 42 -13.64 -31.57 23.85
N LYS A 43 -13.80 -31.91 22.55
CA LYS A 43 -14.01 -33.31 22.13
C LYS A 43 -13.54 -33.50 20.71
N VAL A 44 -12.94 -34.66 20.47
CA VAL A 44 -12.67 -35.20 19.13
C VAL A 44 -13.31 -36.54 19.02
N SER A 45 -14.07 -36.81 17.97
CA SER A 45 -14.72 -38.09 17.70
C SER A 45 -14.79 -38.37 16.19
N SER A 46 -14.99 -39.61 15.85
CA SER A 46 -15.18 -40.10 14.47
C SER A 46 -16.22 -41.20 14.45
N SER A 47 -17.00 -41.31 13.36
CA SER A 47 -17.92 -42.43 13.10
C SER A 47 -17.23 -43.52 12.29
N THR A 48 -16.07 -43.23 11.70
CA THR A 48 -15.38 -44.11 10.75
C THR A 48 -14.11 -44.76 11.31
N ILE A 49 -13.52 -44.19 12.38
CA ILE A 49 -12.30 -44.71 13.01
C ILE A 49 -12.32 -44.44 14.52
N SER A 50 -11.66 -45.30 15.30
CA SER A 50 -11.47 -45.11 16.72
C SER A 50 -10.44 -44.00 16.96
N ILE A 51 -10.78 -43.01 17.81
CA ILE A 51 -9.86 -41.97 18.30
C ILE A 51 -9.38 -42.43 19.68
N ILE A 52 -8.09 -42.69 19.84
CA ILE A 52 -7.51 -43.12 21.13
C ILE A 52 -7.03 -41.91 21.98
N GLY A 53 -6.84 -40.74 21.36
CA GLY A 53 -6.48 -39.56 22.10
C GLY A 53 -6.28 -38.35 21.19
N PHE A 54 -6.23 -37.18 21.82
CA PHE A 54 -5.78 -35.93 21.18
C PHE A 54 -5.01 -35.09 22.17
N GLN A 55 -4.11 -34.25 21.64
CA GLN A 55 -3.28 -33.36 22.43
C GLN A 55 -3.14 -32.02 21.69
N THR A 56 -3.29 -30.92 22.43
CA THR A 56 -2.98 -29.56 21.94
C THR A 56 -1.59 -29.15 22.43
N ILE A 57 -0.72 -28.77 21.52
CA ILE A 57 0.62 -28.24 21.79
C ILE A 57 0.56 -26.73 21.51
N GLN A 58 0.30 -25.95 22.55
CA GLN A 58 -0.03 -24.50 22.40
C GLN A 58 1.15 -23.66 21.89
N ASN A 59 2.38 -23.96 22.32
CA ASN A 59 3.58 -23.22 21.84
C ASN A 59 3.98 -23.54 20.39
N GLU A 60 3.33 -24.52 19.77
CA GLU A 60 3.54 -24.91 18.36
C GLU A 60 2.30 -24.71 17.51
N ASP A 61 1.21 -24.19 18.08
CA ASP A 61 -0.10 -24.02 17.41
C ASP A 61 -0.60 -25.32 16.75
N LYS A 62 -0.51 -26.46 17.44
CA LYS A 62 -0.86 -27.78 16.91
C LYS A 62 -1.90 -28.52 17.74
N LEU A 63 -2.79 -29.20 17.04
CA LEU A 63 -3.66 -30.24 17.57
C LEU A 63 -3.25 -31.58 16.92
N ILE A 64 -2.80 -32.55 17.71
CA ILE A 64 -2.48 -33.90 17.29
C ILE A 64 -3.66 -34.79 17.65
N ILE A 65 -4.22 -35.53 16.68
CA ILE A 65 -5.31 -36.49 16.86
C ILE A 65 -4.77 -37.87 16.52
N ILE A 66 -4.78 -38.80 17.48
CA ILE A 66 -4.19 -40.14 17.36
C ILE A 66 -5.29 -41.18 17.08
N PHE A 67 -5.09 -41.98 16.03
CA PHE A 67 -6.04 -43.02 15.61
C PHE A 67 -5.76 -44.34 16.32
N GLY A 68 -6.79 -45.12 16.58
CA GLY A 68 -6.71 -46.44 17.18
C GLY A 68 -6.15 -47.51 16.23
N GLU A 69 -6.17 -47.23 14.92
CA GLU A 69 -5.62 -48.06 13.86
C GLU A 69 -5.09 -47.21 12.70
N THR A 70 -4.27 -47.81 11.85
CA THR A 70 -3.70 -47.09 10.70
C THR A 70 -4.73 -46.84 9.63
N VAL A 71 -4.98 -45.55 9.31
CA VAL A 71 -5.78 -45.15 8.15
C VAL A 71 -4.96 -45.42 6.89
N LYS A 72 -5.39 -46.34 6.05
CA LYS A 72 -4.67 -46.70 4.84
C LYS A 72 -4.83 -45.64 3.77
N LYS A 73 -3.79 -45.44 2.93
CA LYS A 73 -3.83 -44.56 1.75
C LYS A 73 -5.10 -44.81 0.92
N GLY A 74 -5.80 -43.73 0.55
CA GLY A 74 -7.04 -43.74 -0.22
C GLY A 74 -8.31 -43.82 0.64
N ASN A 75 -8.21 -44.24 1.92
CA ASN A 75 -9.37 -44.28 2.80
C ASN A 75 -9.76 -42.86 3.26
N THR A 76 -11.07 -42.66 3.36
CA THR A 76 -11.66 -41.42 3.88
C THR A 76 -12.22 -41.62 5.27
N ILE A 77 -11.85 -40.73 6.19
CA ILE A 77 -12.37 -40.69 7.56
C ILE A 77 -13.16 -39.41 7.78
N ASP A 78 -14.09 -39.44 8.73
CA ASP A 78 -14.74 -38.27 9.27
C ASP A 78 -14.17 -37.91 10.65
N LEU A 79 -14.06 -36.63 10.95
CA LEU A 79 -13.65 -36.13 12.27
C LEU A 79 -14.62 -35.07 12.70
N SER A 80 -15.19 -35.20 13.91
CA SER A 80 -15.98 -34.14 14.55
C SER A 80 -15.18 -33.57 15.72
N ILE A 81 -14.97 -32.26 15.70
CA ILE A 81 -14.19 -31.52 16.69
C ILE A 81 -15.09 -30.45 17.30
N THR A 82 -15.32 -30.48 18.62
CA THR A 82 -16.01 -29.41 19.33
C THR A 82 -14.99 -28.57 20.09
N TYR A 83 -15.10 -27.25 20.01
CA TYR A 83 -14.10 -26.35 20.55
C TYR A 83 -14.67 -24.96 20.89
N SER A 84 -13.85 -24.16 21.62
CA SER A 84 -14.03 -22.72 21.83
C SER A 84 -12.79 -21.98 21.36
N ALA A 85 -12.97 -20.76 20.81
CA ALA A 85 -11.86 -19.90 20.38
C ALA A 85 -11.61 -18.77 21.40
N GLY A 86 -10.37 -18.24 21.41
CA GLY A 86 -9.93 -17.23 22.37
C GLY A 86 -9.51 -17.82 23.72
N TYR A 87 -9.02 -19.04 23.72
CA TYR A 87 -8.55 -19.74 24.92
C TYR A 87 -7.05 -19.50 25.12
N TYR A 88 -6.69 -18.82 26.22
CA TYR A 88 -5.30 -18.53 26.52
C TYR A 88 -4.98 -18.48 28.01
N TYR A 89 -3.68 -18.63 28.32
CA TYR A 89 -3.17 -18.61 29.67
C TYR A 89 -2.84 -17.17 30.10
N MET A 90 -3.52 -16.71 31.15
CA MET A 90 -3.26 -15.38 31.73
C MET A 90 -3.27 -15.49 33.27
N ASN A 91 -2.29 -14.84 33.90
CA ASN A 91 -2.22 -14.73 35.38
C ASN A 91 -2.31 -16.09 36.11
N GLY A 92 -1.66 -17.12 35.60
CA GLY A 92 -1.65 -18.43 36.21
C GLY A 92 -2.89 -19.30 35.98
N SER A 93 -3.83 -18.86 35.15
CA SER A 93 -5.06 -19.60 34.82
C SER A 93 -5.40 -19.54 33.32
N PHE A 94 -6.12 -20.55 32.84
CA PHE A 94 -6.71 -20.56 31.52
C PHE A 94 -8.07 -19.90 31.53
N SER A 95 -8.34 -19.07 30.53
CA SER A 95 -9.63 -18.41 30.34
C SER A 95 -10.02 -18.38 28.87
N ILE A 96 -11.33 -18.34 28.60
CA ILE A 96 -11.88 -18.02 27.28
C ILE A 96 -12.23 -16.54 27.27
N ASN A 97 -11.77 -15.85 26.27
CA ASN A 97 -12.04 -14.44 26.07
C ASN A 97 -12.24 -14.16 24.57
N LYS A 98 -12.28 -12.88 24.20
CA LYS A 98 -12.30 -12.46 22.80
C LYS A 98 -11.10 -13.07 22.05
N PRO A 99 -11.30 -13.72 20.87
CA PRO A 99 -10.19 -14.15 20.03
C PRO A 99 -9.26 -12.99 19.70
N LYS A 100 -7.96 -13.22 19.69
CA LYS A 100 -6.96 -12.20 19.40
C LYS A 100 -6.83 -11.92 17.91
N ASN A 101 -6.90 -12.97 17.09
CA ASN A 101 -6.72 -12.92 15.64
C ASN A 101 -7.78 -13.76 14.96
N GLY A 102 -7.90 -13.67 13.66
CA GLY A 102 -8.74 -14.51 12.81
C GLY A 102 -10.23 -14.21 12.89
N PHE A 103 -10.82 -14.01 14.05
CA PHE A 103 -12.23 -13.65 14.25
C PHE A 103 -12.32 -12.39 15.12
N HIS A 104 -12.74 -11.28 14.54
CA HIS A 104 -12.77 -9.97 15.16
C HIS A 104 -14.17 -9.55 15.57
N PHE A 105 -14.34 -9.17 16.83
CA PHE A 105 -15.57 -8.58 17.34
C PHE A 105 -15.39 -7.08 17.49
N ILE A 106 -16.18 -6.31 16.76
CA ILE A 106 -16.15 -4.86 16.78
C ILE A 106 -17.27 -4.37 17.71
N SER A 107 -16.86 -3.91 18.87
CA SER A 107 -17.78 -3.28 19.82
C SER A 107 -17.81 -1.79 19.54
N SER A 108 -19.01 -1.30 19.28
CA SER A 108 -19.27 0.10 19.07
C SER A 108 -18.99 0.92 20.34
N THR A 109 -17.95 1.71 20.29
CA THR A 109 -17.67 2.75 21.30
C THR A 109 -17.42 4.11 20.64
N PHE A 110 -17.81 4.25 19.36
CA PHE A 110 -17.53 5.46 18.60
C PHE A 110 -18.78 6.23 18.34
N GLU A 111 -18.67 7.51 18.68
CA GLU A 111 -19.73 8.51 18.53
C GLU A 111 -21.00 8.14 19.32
N LYS A 112 -21.64 9.10 19.94
CA LYS A 112 -22.88 8.97 20.74
C LYS A 112 -24.06 8.27 20.03
N ILE A 113 -23.90 7.90 18.78
CA ILE A 113 -24.75 7.03 17.99
C ILE A 113 -24.15 5.65 18.12
N SER A 114 -24.76 4.80 18.96
CA SER A 114 -24.33 3.41 19.14
C SER A 114 -24.41 2.67 17.80
N PRO A 115 -23.31 2.47 17.08
CA PRO A 115 -23.34 1.62 15.90
C PRO A 115 -23.66 0.19 16.32
N ALA A 116 -24.28 -0.56 15.43
CA ALA A 116 -24.54 -1.96 15.64
C ALA A 116 -23.21 -2.71 15.76
N LYS A 117 -23.14 -3.67 16.68
CA LYS A 117 -22.02 -4.58 16.82
C LYS A 117 -21.80 -5.32 15.51
N GLN A 118 -20.54 -5.46 15.12
CA GLN A 118 -20.14 -6.26 13.96
C GLN A 118 -19.19 -7.37 14.41
N ALA A 119 -19.12 -8.43 13.63
CA ALA A 119 -18.05 -9.41 13.72
C ALA A 119 -17.62 -9.81 12.31
N TRP A 120 -16.34 -9.98 12.10
CA TRP A 120 -15.80 -10.39 10.82
C TRP A 120 -14.50 -11.18 10.98
N THR A 121 -14.17 -11.96 9.95
CA THR A 121 -12.96 -12.79 9.93
C THR A 121 -11.90 -12.19 9.02
N GLN A 122 -10.62 -12.42 9.38
CA GLN A 122 -9.43 -12.18 8.57
C GLN A 122 -8.50 -13.38 8.74
N GLY A 123 -8.29 -14.15 7.67
CA GLY A 123 -7.54 -15.40 7.72
C GLY A 123 -6.10 -15.30 7.22
N GLN A 124 -5.80 -14.30 6.38
CA GLN A 124 -4.47 -14.12 5.80
C GLN A 124 -3.50 -13.54 6.86
N THR A 125 -2.29 -14.05 7.02
CA THR A 125 -1.70 -15.17 6.28
C THR A 125 -1.93 -16.52 6.96
N SER A 126 -1.99 -16.60 8.28
CA SER A 126 -2.12 -17.81 9.08
C SER A 126 -2.98 -17.57 10.33
N GLU A 127 -4.06 -16.81 10.16
CA GLU A 127 -4.94 -16.43 11.26
C GLU A 127 -6.24 -17.27 11.31
N SER A 128 -6.50 -18.14 10.34
CA SER A 128 -7.64 -19.07 10.39
C SER A 128 -7.56 -20.02 11.57
N ARG A 129 -6.36 -20.45 11.96
CA ARG A 129 -6.10 -21.32 13.12
C ARG A 129 -6.58 -20.78 14.46
N TYR A 130 -6.84 -19.47 14.55
CA TYR A 130 -7.32 -18.82 15.78
C TYR A 130 -8.83 -18.96 15.97
N TRP A 131 -9.59 -19.43 14.97
CA TRP A 131 -11.04 -19.56 15.10
C TRP A 131 -11.62 -20.89 14.60
N PHE A 132 -10.84 -21.71 13.86
CA PHE A 132 -11.17 -23.10 13.59
C PHE A 132 -9.92 -23.95 13.34
N PRO A 133 -9.93 -25.25 13.73
CA PRO A 133 -8.84 -26.17 13.43
C PRO A 133 -8.70 -26.37 11.91
N CYS A 134 -7.50 -26.20 11.36
CA CYS A 134 -7.27 -26.32 9.91
C CYS A 134 -5.82 -26.67 9.57
N LEU A 135 -5.58 -27.00 8.32
CA LEU A 135 -4.24 -26.93 7.74
C LEU A 135 -4.10 -25.52 7.17
N ASP A 136 -3.48 -24.64 7.96
CA ASP A 136 -3.47 -23.19 7.71
C ASP A 136 -2.32 -22.77 6.80
N TYR A 137 -2.37 -23.29 5.59
CA TYR A 137 -1.42 -23.07 4.51
C TYR A 137 -2.15 -22.75 3.21
N PRO A 138 -1.62 -21.88 2.34
CA PRO A 138 -2.29 -21.48 1.10
C PRO A 138 -2.49 -22.63 0.12
N ASN A 139 -1.69 -23.69 0.22
CA ASN A 139 -1.77 -24.86 -0.65
C ASN A 139 -2.85 -25.89 -0.24
N MET A 140 -3.53 -25.66 0.87
CA MET A 140 -4.57 -26.58 1.36
C MET A 140 -5.96 -26.06 1.01
N LYS A 141 -6.51 -26.52 -0.11
CA LYS A 141 -7.84 -26.14 -0.61
C LYS A 141 -8.89 -27.21 -0.30
N PHE A 142 -10.05 -26.78 0.14
CA PHE A 142 -11.20 -27.64 0.44
C PHE A 142 -12.53 -26.92 0.22
N PRO A 143 -13.61 -27.63 -0.18
CA PRO A 143 -14.95 -27.08 -0.18
C PRO A 143 -15.44 -26.86 1.25
N VAL A 144 -16.24 -25.78 1.46
CA VAL A 144 -16.67 -25.41 2.80
C VAL A 144 -18.19 -25.19 2.86
N ASN A 145 -18.79 -25.74 3.90
CA ASN A 145 -20.18 -25.43 4.32
C ASN A 145 -20.13 -24.74 5.68
N LEU A 146 -20.90 -23.67 5.83
CA LEU A 146 -20.95 -22.92 7.08
C LEU A 146 -22.39 -22.86 7.57
N GLN A 147 -22.58 -23.12 8.87
CA GLN A 147 -23.82 -22.89 9.60
C GLN A 147 -23.52 -21.87 10.68
N ILE A 148 -24.08 -20.66 10.53
CA ILE A 148 -23.76 -19.51 11.38
C ILE A 148 -25.04 -19.05 12.04
N LYS A 149 -25.09 -19.10 13.38
CA LYS A 149 -26.22 -18.63 14.16
C LYS A 149 -25.99 -17.19 14.59
N SER A 150 -26.99 -16.34 14.36
CA SER A 150 -26.94 -14.92 14.73
C SER A 150 -28.28 -14.46 15.34
N PRO A 151 -28.31 -13.31 16.03
CA PRO A 151 -29.57 -12.65 16.36
C PRO A 151 -30.38 -12.33 15.09
N LYS A 152 -31.71 -12.31 15.21
CA LYS A 152 -32.65 -12.20 14.06
C LYS A 152 -32.52 -10.89 13.28
N ASP A 153 -32.06 -9.82 13.92
CA ASP A 153 -31.92 -8.49 13.33
C ASP A 153 -30.52 -8.26 12.70
N TYR A 154 -29.69 -9.31 12.62
CA TYR A 154 -28.37 -9.28 11.97
C TYR A 154 -28.39 -10.01 10.62
N ILE A 155 -27.57 -9.52 9.70
CA ILE A 155 -27.28 -10.19 8.43
C ILE A 155 -25.94 -10.93 8.58
N VAL A 156 -25.89 -12.15 8.04
CA VAL A 156 -24.67 -12.93 7.95
C VAL A 156 -24.29 -13.10 6.48
N ILE A 157 -23.06 -12.73 6.14
CA ILE A 157 -22.47 -12.87 4.81
C ILE A 157 -21.32 -13.86 4.90
N SER A 158 -21.21 -14.78 3.93
CA SER A 158 -20.15 -15.77 3.88
C SER A 158 -19.88 -16.25 2.45
N ASN A 159 -18.92 -17.15 2.30
CA ASN A 159 -18.50 -17.73 1.02
C ASN A 159 -19.63 -18.51 0.32
N GLY A 160 -19.61 -18.53 -1.00
CA GLY A 160 -20.48 -19.38 -1.82
C GLY A 160 -21.96 -18.94 -1.81
N LYS A 161 -22.87 -19.91 -1.95
CA LYS A 161 -24.30 -19.72 -2.09
C LYS A 161 -25.01 -19.85 -0.74
N LEU A 162 -25.94 -18.95 -0.44
CA LEU A 162 -26.87 -19.11 0.67
C LEU A 162 -27.88 -20.21 0.34
N ILE A 163 -27.88 -21.29 1.12
CA ILE A 163 -28.70 -22.48 0.91
C ILE A 163 -30.02 -22.36 1.69
N ALA A 164 -29.93 -21.92 2.96
CA ALA A 164 -31.10 -21.82 3.84
C ALA A 164 -30.93 -20.74 4.90
N LYS A 165 -32.09 -20.27 5.39
CA LYS A 165 -32.23 -19.47 6.61
C LYS A 165 -33.24 -20.19 7.52
N LYS A 166 -32.79 -20.67 8.66
CA LYS A 166 -33.67 -21.34 9.64
C LYS A 166 -33.95 -20.40 10.80
N ILE A 167 -35.17 -19.93 10.91
CA ILE A 167 -35.61 -18.96 11.92
C ILE A 167 -36.00 -19.74 13.18
N ASP A 168 -35.48 -19.31 14.31
CA ASP A 168 -35.88 -19.75 15.64
C ASP A 168 -36.51 -18.56 16.38
N ASP A 169 -37.86 -18.46 16.29
CA ASP A 169 -38.64 -17.37 16.89
C ASP A 169 -38.57 -17.41 18.41
N LYS A 170 -38.41 -18.61 19.00
CA LYS A 170 -38.37 -18.78 20.46
C LYS A 170 -37.09 -18.14 21.04
N ASN A 171 -35.97 -18.29 20.38
CA ASN A 171 -34.71 -17.77 20.83
C ASN A 171 -34.33 -16.45 20.13
N ASN A 172 -35.18 -15.93 19.25
CA ASN A 172 -34.92 -14.72 18.45
C ASN A 172 -33.64 -14.78 17.65
N THR A 173 -33.36 -15.93 17.01
CA THR A 173 -32.14 -16.19 16.24
C THR A 173 -32.44 -16.73 14.84
N ILE A 174 -31.45 -16.64 13.96
CA ILE A 174 -31.46 -17.24 12.63
C ILE A 174 -30.17 -18.03 12.44
N THR A 175 -30.30 -19.26 11.94
CA THR A 175 -29.15 -20.05 11.43
C THR A 175 -29.08 -19.88 9.93
N TRP A 176 -27.96 -19.36 9.45
CA TRP A 176 -27.65 -19.14 8.05
C TRP A 176 -26.79 -20.29 7.54
N GLU A 177 -27.21 -20.93 6.43
CA GLU A 177 -26.48 -22.04 5.83
C GLU A 177 -25.90 -21.63 4.50
N TRP A 178 -24.56 -21.63 4.41
CA TRP A 178 -23.80 -21.26 3.23
C TRP A 178 -23.02 -22.45 2.69
N GLU A 179 -22.86 -22.54 1.35
CA GLU A 179 -22.12 -23.61 0.67
C GLU A 179 -21.19 -23.01 -0.39
N GLU A 180 -19.88 -23.26 -0.24
CA GLU A 180 -18.88 -23.03 -1.30
C GLU A 180 -18.37 -24.38 -1.78
N LYS A 181 -18.73 -24.73 -3.03
CA LYS A 181 -18.40 -26.02 -3.65
C LYS A 181 -16.99 -26.05 -4.22
N ASN A 182 -16.49 -24.90 -4.65
CA ASN A 182 -15.12 -24.81 -5.14
C ASN A 182 -14.16 -24.92 -3.97
N PRO A 183 -13.07 -25.71 -4.10
CA PRO A 183 -12.06 -25.77 -3.06
C PRO A 183 -11.36 -24.42 -2.87
N ILE A 184 -11.34 -23.92 -1.64
CA ILE A 184 -10.67 -22.68 -1.23
C ILE A 184 -9.68 -22.96 -0.09
N PRO A 185 -8.59 -22.18 0.03
CA PRO A 185 -7.70 -22.29 1.18
C PRO A 185 -8.35 -21.72 2.45
N SER A 186 -7.81 -22.11 3.61
CA SER A 186 -8.31 -21.69 4.93
C SER A 186 -8.43 -20.15 5.05
N TYR A 187 -7.45 -19.41 4.57
CA TYR A 187 -7.38 -17.95 4.75
C TYR A 187 -8.50 -17.20 4.00
N LEU A 188 -9.16 -17.82 3.02
CA LEU A 188 -10.28 -17.24 2.27
C LEU A 188 -11.65 -17.57 2.85
N VAL A 189 -11.72 -18.39 3.92
CA VAL A 189 -12.97 -18.68 4.61
C VAL A 189 -13.40 -17.44 5.39
N SER A 190 -14.61 -16.94 5.10
CA SER A 190 -15.06 -15.66 5.62
C SER A 190 -16.44 -15.76 6.28
N VAL A 191 -16.57 -15.04 7.38
CA VAL A 191 -17.82 -14.77 8.08
C VAL A 191 -17.88 -13.28 8.40
N VAL A 192 -18.96 -12.62 7.99
CA VAL A 192 -19.24 -11.24 8.37
C VAL A 192 -20.66 -11.17 8.94
N ILE A 193 -20.79 -10.56 10.11
CA ILE A 193 -22.07 -10.42 10.86
C ILE A 193 -22.25 -8.96 11.23
N GLY A 194 -23.41 -8.39 10.89
CA GLY A 194 -23.70 -6.99 11.24
C GLY A 194 -25.10 -6.56 10.87
N LYS A 195 -25.42 -5.32 11.23
CA LYS A 195 -26.65 -4.65 10.81
C LYS A 195 -26.36 -3.82 9.58
N PHE A 196 -26.50 -4.43 8.42
CA PHE A 196 -26.20 -3.84 7.13
C PHE A 196 -27.46 -3.44 6.36
N GLU A 197 -27.33 -2.43 5.50
CA GLU A 197 -28.19 -2.25 4.33
C GLU A 197 -27.68 -3.13 3.18
N GLU A 198 -28.56 -3.44 2.22
CA GLU A 198 -28.29 -4.35 1.13
C GLU A 198 -28.76 -3.77 -0.22
N ILE A 199 -27.93 -3.85 -1.24
CA ILE A 199 -28.33 -3.72 -2.64
C ILE A 199 -28.14 -5.06 -3.33
N LYS A 200 -29.16 -5.47 -4.10
CA LYS A 200 -29.12 -6.66 -4.97
C LYS A 200 -29.05 -6.22 -6.42
N SER A 201 -28.14 -6.81 -7.15
CA SER A 201 -27.96 -6.64 -8.58
C SER A 201 -27.60 -7.97 -9.22
N LYS A 202 -27.22 -7.96 -10.49
CA LYS A 202 -26.72 -9.14 -11.20
C LYS A 202 -25.71 -8.77 -12.26
N PHE A 203 -24.78 -9.66 -12.50
CA PHE A 203 -23.87 -9.65 -13.64
C PHE A 203 -24.13 -10.93 -14.46
N HIS A 204 -24.71 -10.82 -15.65
CA HIS A 204 -25.28 -11.98 -16.40
C HIS A 204 -26.22 -12.81 -15.50
N THR A 205 -25.84 -14.04 -15.18
CA THR A 205 -26.57 -14.95 -14.29
C THR A 205 -26.03 -14.94 -12.86
N ILE A 206 -24.95 -14.23 -12.59
CA ILE A 206 -24.30 -14.18 -11.28
C ILE A 206 -24.99 -13.12 -10.40
N PRO A 207 -25.54 -13.48 -9.25
CA PRO A 207 -26.09 -12.53 -8.29
C PRO A 207 -24.96 -11.65 -7.71
N LEU A 208 -25.19 -10.34 -7.66
CA LEU A 208 -24.32 -9.37 -7.00
C LEU A 208 -25.01 -8.84 -5.75
N TYR A 209 -24.26 -8.76 -4.67
CA TYR A 209 -24.73 -8.23 -3.39
C TYR A 209 -23.74 -7.20 -2.87
N PHE A 210 -24.29 -6.05 -2.41
CA PHE A 210 -23.49 -5.00 -1.80
C PHE A 210 -24.06 -4.72 -0.42
N TYR A 211 -23.20 -4.76 0.60
CA TYR A 211 -23.56 -4.57 2.00
C TYR A 211 -22.76 -3.45 2.62
N TRP A 212 -23.42 -2.56 3.34
CA TRP A 212 -22.76 -1.46 4.03
C TRP A 212 -23.48 -1.12 5.35
N PRO A 213 -22.77 -0.47 6.34
CA PRO A 213 -23.38 -0.06 7.62
C PRO A 213 -24.56 0.90 7.41
N LYS A 214 -25.65 0.71 8.17
CA LYS A 214 -26.92 1.45 8.01
C LYS A 214 -26.82 2.96 8.11
N GLU A 215 -25.82 3.48 8.83
CA GLU A 215 -25.61 4.90 9.03
C GLU A 215 -25.02 5.63 7.80
N ILE A 216 -24.56 4.91 6.79
CA ILE A 216 -24.04 5.48 5.55
C ILE A 216 -25.17 5.63 4.53
N PRO A 217 -25.30 6.79 3.87
CA PRO A 217 -26.31 7.01 2.83
C PRO A 217 -26.23 5.97 1.71
N LYS A 218 -27.38 5.54 1.23
CA LYS A 218 -27.48 4.56 0.14
C LYS A 218 -26.84 5.08 -1.16
N GLU A 219 -26.93 6.36 -1.39
CA GLU A 219 -26.36 7.04 -2.55
C GLU A 219 -24.83 6.90 -2.61
N ASP A 220 -24.17 6.97 -1.46
CA ASP A 220 -22.72 6.80 -1.34
C ASP A 220 -22.30 5.36 -1.66
N ALA A 221 -23.06 4.38 -1.18
CA ALA A 221 -22.82 2.97 -1.51
C ALA A 221 -23.06 2.68 -3.01
N ILE A 222 -24.12 3.24 -3.61
CA ILE A 222 -24.39 3.11 -5.04
C ILE A 222 -23.22 3.69 -5.84
N LEU A 223 -22.74 4.86 -5.47
CA LEU A 223 -21.61 5.51 -6.14
C LEU A 223 -20.35 4.65 -6.07
N THR A 224 -19.98 4.23 -4.85
CA THR A 224 -18.77 3.43 -4.59
C THR A 224 -18.76 2.11 -5.36
N PHE A 225 -19.88 1.38 -5.41
CA PHE A 225 -19.93 0.05 -6.05
C PHE A 225 -20.34 0.09 -7.53
N SER A 226 -20.53 1.27 -8.10
CA SER A 226 -21.12 1.44 -9.44
C SER A 226 -20.35 0.74 -10.57
N GLU A 227 -19.03 0.65 -10.48
CA GLU A 227 -18.18 0.05 -11.52
C GLU A 227 -17.99 -1.48 -11.39
N THR A 228 -18.47 -2.10 -10.30
CA THR A 228 -18.30 -3.55 -10.08
C THR A 228 -18.72 -4.43 -11.26
N PRO A 229 -19.89 -4.24 -11.89
CA PRO A 229 -20.28 -5.06 -13.06
C PRO A 229 -19.34 -4.88 -14.25
N GLN A 230 -18.89 -3.66 -14.52
CA GLN A 230 -17.98 -3.34 -15.62
C GLN A 230 -16.58 -3.94 -15.40
N ILE A 231 -16.10 -3.96 -14.14
CA ILE A 231 -14.83 -4.59 -13.78
C ILE A 231 -14.91 -6.11 -14.01
N LEU A 232 -15.98 -6.77 -13.57
CA LEU A 232 -16.22 -8.20 -13.81
C LEU A 232 -16.26 -8.51 -15.32
N GLU A 233 -16.99 -7.71 -16.10
CA GLU A 233 -17.08 -7.88 -17.56
C GLU A 233 -15.71 -7.72 -18.22
N PHE A 234 -14.96 -6.72 -17.80
CA PHE A 234 -13.61 -6.50 -18.30
C PHE A 234 -12.70 -7.69 -18.05
N PHE A 235 -12.66 -8.23 -16.82
CA PHE A 235 -11.79 -9.35 -16.49
C PHE A 235 -12.22 -10.65 -17.15
N GLU A 236 -13.53 -10.94 -17.23
CA GLU A 236 -14.00 -12.10 -18.00
C GLU A 236 -13.52 -12.06 -19.45
N ASN A 237 -13.62 -10.88 -20.09
CA ASN A 237 -13.22 -10.69 -21.48
C ASN A 237 -11.70 -10.67 -21.65
N TYR A 238 -10.95 -10.10 -20.70
CA TYR A 238 -9.50 -9.99 -20.79
C TYR A 238 -8.78 -11.31 -20.58
N PHE A 239 -9.29 -12.13 -19.62
CA PHE A 239 -8.74 -13.45 -19.30
C PHE A 239 -9.35 -14.58 -20.16
N ASP A 240 -10.45 -14.32 -20.85
CA ASP A 240 -11.27 -15.31 -21.55
C ASP A 240 -11.71 -16.47 -20.63
N ILE A 241 -11.95 -16.17 -19.37
CA ILE A 241 -12.38 -17.12 -18.31
C ILE A 241 -13.56 -16.53 -17.55
N LYS A 242 -14.69 -17.23 -17.55
CA LYS A 242 -15.88 -16.78 -16.82
C LYS A 242 -15.64 -16.72 -15.32
N TYR A 243 -16.34 -15.78 -14.65
CA TYR A 243 -16.33 -15.68 -13.18
C TYR A 243 -16.70 -17.05 -12.57
N PRO A 244 -15.85 -17.62 -11.69
CA PRO A 244 -15.96 -19.06 -11.39
C PRO A 244 -16.92 -19.40 -10.25
N TYR A 245 -17.50 -18.41 -9.56
CA TYR A 245 -18.26 -18.66 -8.32
C TYR A 245 -19.76 -18.38 -8.47
N ALA A 246 -20.57 -18.90 -7.52
CA ALA A 246 -22.03 -18.86 -7.59
C ALA A 246 -22.65 -17.49 -7.33
N LYS A 247 -21.93 -16.57 -6.73
CA LYS A 247 -22.31 -15.18 -6.48
C LYS A 247 -21.06 -14.33 -6.37
N TYR A 248 -21.22 -12.99 -6.37
CA TYR A 248 -20.21 -12.07 -5.88
C TYR A 248 -20.84 -11.11 -4.87
N ALA A 249 -20.20 -10.95 -3.74
CA ALA A 249 -20.63 -10.01 -2.70
C ALA A 249 -19.47 -9.10 -2.30
N GLN A 250 -19.78 -7.87 -1.98
CA GLN A 250 -18.86 -6.90 -1.37
C GLN A 250 -19.50 -6.41 -0.07
N VAL A 251 -18.75 -6.44 1.02
CA VAL A 251 -19.22 -5.98 2.31
C VAL A 251 -18.21 -5.03 2.92
N THR A 252 -18.67 -3.83 3.29
CA THR A 252 -17.83 -2.87 4.01
C THR A 252 -18.02 -3.00 5.51
N VAL A 253 -16.90 -3.06 6.25
CA VAL A 253 -16.90 -3.28 7.70
C VAL A 253 -16.07 -2.23 8.44
N ASP A 254 -16.36 -2.07 9.74
CA ASP A 254 -15.63 -1.16 10.62
C ASP A 254 -14.29 -1.73 11.06
N GLU A 255 -13.32 -0.86 11.30
CA GLU A 255 -11.98 -1.16 11.81
C GLU A 255 -11.17 -2.13 10.93
N PHE A 256 -11.46 -2.22 9.65
CA PHE A 256 -10.74 -3.04 8.71
C PHE A 256 -9.52 -2.29 8.15
N GLU A 257 -8.33 -2.67 8.59
CA GLU A 257 -7.08 -1.92 8.33
C GLU A 257 -6.40 -2.29 7.00
N PHE A 258 -6.84 -3.38 6.36
CA PHE A 258 -6.19 -3.91 5.15
C PHE A 258 -6.65 -3.23 3.85
N GLY A 259 -7.63 -2.34 3.92
CA GLY A 259 -8.29 -1.84 2.73
C GLY A 259 -9.31 -2.85 2.20
N GLY A 260 -8.86 -3.93 1.60
CA GLY A 260 -9.66 -5.04 1.11
C GLY A 260 -9.13 -6.40 1.54
N MET A 261 -9.92 -7.44 1.32
CA MET A 261 -9.56 -8.84 1.42
C MET A 261 -10.40 -9.63 0.43
N GLU A 262 -9.75 -10.40 -0.38
CA GLU A 262 -10.30 -11.15 -1.50
C GLU A 262 -11.15 -12.36 -1.12
N ASN A 263 -11.67 -12.43 0.08
CA ASN A 263 -12.45 -13.57 0.57
C ASN A 263 -13.36 -14.15 -0.51
N ASN A 264 -13.24 -15.45 -0.75
CA ASN A 264 -13.79 -16.10 -1.91
C ASN A 264 -15.29 -15.83 -2.09
N SER A 265 -15.66 -15.22 -3.21
CA SER A 265 -17.04 -14.83 -3.55
C SER A 265 -17.72 -13.82 -2.60
N CYS A 266 -17.03 -13.32 -1.57
CA CYS A 266 -17.54 -12.29 -0.65
C CYS A 266 -16.40 -11.40 -0.10
N THR A 267 -15.94 -10.51 -0.95
CA THR A 267 -14.88 -9.53 -0.64
C THR A 267 -15.24 -8.69 0.58
N THR A 268 -14.34 -8.62 1.55
CA THR A 268 -14.45 -7.74 2.69
C THR A 268 -13.67 -6.46 2.43
N LEU A 269 -14.28 -5.30 2.66
CA LEU A 269 -13.70 -3.98 2.36
C LEU A 269 -13.76 -3.09 3.59
N THR A 270 -12.83 -2.18 3.71
CA THR A 270 -12.92 -1.11 4.71
C THR A 270 -14.10 -0.20 4.41
N ARG A 271 -14.87 0.20 5.45
CA ARG A 271 -15.92 1.22 5.27
C ARG A 271 -15.38 2.57 4.75
N ASN A 272 -14.08 2.78 4.88
CA ASN A 272 -13.43 4.03 4.46
C ASN A 272 -13.42 4.27 2.95
N ILE A 273 -13.83 3.29 2.12
CA ILE A 273 -14.01 3.50 0.68
C ILE A 273 -15.36 4.11 0.32
N LEU A 274 -16.36 4.05 1.22
CA LEU A 274 -17.68 4.62 0.99
C LEU A 274 -17.60 6.14 1.01
N HIS A 275 -17.98 6.80 -0.07
CA HIS A 275 -17.78 8.23 -0.25
C HIS A 275 -18.96 8.89 -0.99
N ASP A 276 -19.16 10.17 -0.73
CA ASP A 276 -20.17 10.98 -1.39
C ASP A 276 -19.73 11.50 -2.77
N LYS A 277 -20.68 12.10 -3.50
CA LYS A 277 -20.43 12.66 -4.83
C LYS A 277 -19.40 13.79 -4.83
N LYS A 278 -19.26 14.56 -3.76
CA LYS A 278 -18.28 15.64 -3.66
C LYS A 278 -16.87 15.08 -3.57
N THR A 279 -16.71 14.05 -2.75
CA THR A 279 -15.45 13.33 -2.54
C THR A 279 -14.99 12.62 -3.82
N SER A 280 -15.92 12.07 -4.63
CA SER A 280 -15.59 11.34 -5.87
C SER A 280 -14.86 12.17 -6.94
N ILE A 281 -14.81 13.50 -6.79
CA ILE A 281 -14.06 14.38 -7.71
C ILE A 281 -12.56 14.06 -7.67
N ASP A 282 -12.04 13.71 -6.48
CA ASP A 282 -10.61 13.50 -6.23
C ASP A 282 -10.27 12.11 -5.69
N TYR A 283 -11.29 11.31 -5.34
CA TYR A 283 -11.11 10.02 -4.72
C TYR A 283 -11.43 8.90 -5.70
N ASN A 284 -10.41 8.18 -6.11
CA ASN A 284 -10.50 7.05 -7.03
C ASN A 284 -10.00 5.75 -6.39
N HIS A 285 -9.71 5.80 -5.09
CA HIS A 285 -9.14 4.65 -4.39
C HIS A 285 -10.11 3.46 -4.31
N ASP A 286 -11.41 3.73 -4.31
CA ASP A 286 -12.46 2.72 -4.37
C ASP A 286 -12.37 1.85 -5.63
N VAL A 287 -12.22 2.46 -6.81
CA VAL A 287 -12.12 1.73 -8.09
C VAL A 287 -10.85 0.89 -8.15
N PHE A 288 -9.70 1.41 -7.67
CA PHE A 288 -8.47 0.64 -7.57
C PHE A 288 -8.65 -0.56 -6.65
N LEU A 289 -9.12 -0.34 -5.43
CA LEU A 289 -9.31 -1.39 -4.44
C LEU A 289 -10.32 -2.44 -4.93
N ILE A 290 -11.47 -2.01 -5.43
CA ILE A 290 -12.51 -2.91 -5.93
C ILE A 290 -12.00 -3.76 -7.11
N SER A 291 -11.26 -3.17 -8.05
CA SER A 291 -10.69 -3.92 -9.17
C SER A 291 -9.60 -4.90 -8.73
N HIS A 292 -8.78 -4.53 -7.74
CA HIS A 292 -7.82 -5.42 -7.09
C HIS A 292 -8.50 -6.67 -6.51
N GLU A 293 -9.49 -6.47 -5.64
CA GLU A 293 -10.20 -7.56 -4.97
C GLU A 293 -11.02 -8.44 -5.94
N ILE A 294 -11.52 -7.86 -7.02
CA ILE A 294 -12.20 -8.63 -8.07
C ILE A 294 -11.19 -9.48 -8.87
N ALA A 295 -10.03 -8.93 -9.20
CA ALA A 295 -8.98 -9.65 -9.93
C ALA A 295 -8.51 -10.89 -9.16
N HIS A 296 -8.43 -10.78 -7.84
CA HIS A 296 -8.10 -11.90 -6.96
C HIS A 296 -9.05 -13.08 -7.10
N GLN A 297 -10.30 -12.89 -7.51
CA GLN A 297 -11.22 -14.01 -7.71
C GLN A 297 -10.69 -15.02 -8.74
N TRP A 298 -9.80 -14.61 -9.65
CA TRP A 298 -9.03 -15.46 -10.57
C TRP A 298 -7.61 -15.71 -10.05
N TYR A 299 -6.84 -14.64 -9.73
CA TYR A 299 -5.44 -14.72 -9.28
C TYR A 299 -5.35 -14.53 -7.77
N GLY A 300 -5.21 -15.63 -7.06
CA GLY A 300 -5.27 -15.71 -5.60
C GLY A 300 -6.32 -16.75 -5.16
N ASN A 301 -7.52 -16.72 -5.72
CA ASN A 301 -8.63 -17.58 -5.34
C ASN A 301 -8.77 -18.83 -6.24
N LEU A 302 -9.03 -18.63 -7.54
CA LEU A 302 -9.11 -19.77 -8.46
C LEU A 302 -7.77 -20.48 -8.59
N VAL A 303 -6.70 -19.71 -8.80
CA VAL A 303 -5.30 -20.17 -8.79
C VAL A 303 -4.61 -19.47 -7.63
N THR A 304 -4.05 -20.22 -6.66
CA THR A 304 -3.46 -19.68 -5.43
C THR A 304 -1.96 -20.00 -5.37
N CYS A 305 -1.13 -19.14 -4.78
CA CYS A 305 0.26 -19.47 -4.53
C CYS A 305 0.40 -20.72 -3.63
N ASN A 306 1.40 -21.57 -3.91
CA ASN A 306 1.64 -22.80 -3.15
C ASN A 306 2.22 -22.53 -1.76
N GLU A 307 3.08 -21.54 -1.66
CA GLU A 307 3.71 -21.05 -0.43
C GLU A 307 3.70 -19.51 -0.42
N TRP A 308 3.72 -18.91 0.75
CA TRP A 308 3.73 -17.44 0.89
C TRP A 308 4.94 -16.77 0.22
N SER A 309 6.06 -17.48 0.08
CA SER A 309 7.23 -17.03 -0.69
C SER A 309 6.91 -16.64 -2.14
N HIS A 310 5.82 -17.18 -2.71
CA HIS A 310 5.31 -16.90 -4.06
C HIS A 310 4.09 -15.98 -4.08
N ILE A 311 3.85 -15.22 -3.01
CA ILE A 311 2.64 -14.36 -2.87
C ILE A 311 2.48 -13.32 -3.99
N TRP A 312 3.57 -12.93 -4.67
CA TRP A 312 3.49 -12.03 -5.82
C TRP A 312 2.61 -12.58 -6.97
N LEU A 313 2.40 -13.90 -7.03
CA LEU A 313 1.47 -14.55 -7.99
C LEU A 313 0.00 -14.23 -7.68
N ASN A 314 -0.30 -13.83 -6.45
CA ASN A 314 -1.61 -13.29 -6.06
C ASN A 314 -1.56 -11.75 -6.20
N GLU A 315 -0.73 -11.08 -5.43
CA GLU A 315 -0.74 -9.64 -5.23
C GLU A 315 -0.21 -8.86 -6.43
N GLY A 316 0.88 -9.30 -7.04
CA GLY A 316 1.42 -8.66 -8.25
C GLY A 316 0.47 -8.75 -9.43
N PHE A 317 -0.27 -9.88 -9.56
CA PHE A 317 -1.31 -10.02 -10.58
C PHE A 317 -2.49 -9.08 -10.33
N ALA A 318 -3.02 -9.06 -9.10
CA ALA A 318 -4.13 -8.16 -8.75
C ALA A 318 -3.74 -6.69 -8.95
N THR A 319 -2.54 -6.30 -8.51
CA THR A 319 -1.98 -4.97 -8.70
C THR A 319 -1.84 -4.59 -10.17
N TYR A 320 -1.42 -5.50 -11.04
CA TYR A 320 -1.35 -5.23 -12.47
C TYR A 320 -2.74 -5.17 -13.12
N CYS A 321 -3.67 -6.00 -12.66
CA CYS A 321 -5.06 -5.99 -13.13
C CYS A 321 -5.78 -4.67 -12.83
N GLU A 322 -5.50 -4.01 -11.69
CA GLU A 322 -5.96 -2.64 -11.43
C GLU A 322 -5.58 -1.72 -12.58
N LEU A 323 -4.29 -1.74 -12.97
CA LEU A 323 -3.78 -0.89 -14.06
C LEU A 323 -4.42 -1.23 -15.40
N LEU A 324 -4.65 -2.53 -15.70
CA LEU A 324 -5.31 -2.95 -16.94
C LEU A 324 -6.76 -2.46 -16.99
N TYR A 325 -7.50 -2.52 -15.90
CA TYR A 325 -8.84 -1.96 -15.85
C TYR A 325 -8.80 -0.43 -15.97
N TRP A 326 -7.82 0.21 -15.34
CA TRP A 326 -7.62 1.66 -15.42
C TRP A 326 -7.27 2.10 -16.83
N GLU A 327 -6.42 1.35 -17.55
CA GLU A 327 -6.15 1.56 -18.98
C GLU A 327 -7.44 1.52 -19.81
N LYS A 328 -8.29 0.52 -19.58
CA LYS A 328 -9.56 0.34 -20.27
C LYS A 328 -10.57 1.45 -19.99
N SER A 329 -10.69 1.85 -18.74
CA SER A 329 -11.75 2.77 -18.26
C SER A 329 -11.36 4.23 -18.34
N ARG A 330 -10.09 4.56 -18.20
CA ARG A 330 -9.56 5.95 -18.10
C ARG A 330 -8.51 6.28 -19.17
N GLY A 331 -8.03 5.30 -19.91
CA GLY A 331 -7.09 5.48 -21.02
C GLY A 331 -5.61 5.29 -20.67
N THR A 332 -4.81 5.19 -21.71
CA THR A 332 -3.40 4.81 -21.67
C THR A 332 -2.53 5.79 -20.84
N ASN A 333 -2.85 7.07 -20.84
CA ASN A 333 -2.09 8.05 -20.04
C ASN A 333 -2.26 7.80 -18.53
N GLU A 334 -3.47 7.48 -18.08
CA GLU A 334 -3.73 7.11 -16.69
C GLU A 334 -3.02 5.81 -16.31
N PHE A 335 -3.02 4.83 -17.19
CA PHE A 335 -2.25 3.60 -16.99
C PHE A 335 -0.76 3.91 -16.72
N TYR A 336 -0.13 4.66 -17.61
CA TYR A 336 1.30 4.98 -17.47
C TYR A 336 1.61 5.86 -16.24
N LEU A 337 0.73 6.82 -15.92
CA LEU A 337 0.92 7.64 -14.73
C LEU A 337 0.91 6.78 -13.46
N ASN A 338 -0.02 5.84 -13.36
CA ASN A 338 -0.11 4.97 -12.19
C ASN A 338 1.00 3.90 -12.17
N LEU A 339 1.41 3.39 -13.33
CA LEU A 339 2.58 2.51 -13.44
C LEU A 339 3.87 3.20 -12.94
N LEU A 340 4.07 4.48 -13.28
CA LEU A 340 5.18 5.29 -12.74
C LEU A 340 5.07 5.45 -11.22
N LYS A 341 3.87 5.72 -10.68
CA LYS A 341 3.65 5.81 -9.22
C LYS A 341 4.00 4.49 -8.50
N TYR A 342 3.68 3.35 -9.11
CA TYR A 342 4.03 2.03 -8.57
C TYR A 342 5.55 1.79 -8.59
N ALA A 343 6.21 2.11 -9.71
CA ALA A 343 7.67 2.05 -9.76
C ALA A 343 8.32 2.96 -8.70
N ASP A 344 7.83 4.19 -8.54
CA ASP A 344 8.33 5.14 -7.55
C ASP A 344 8.15 4.61 -6.11
N LYS A 345 7.01 3.98 -5.80
CA LYS A 345 6.75 3.37 -4.48
C LYS A 345 7.72 2.23 -4.17
N TYR A 346 7.97 1.36 -5.16
CA TYR A 346 8.99 0.31 -5.03
C TYR A 346 10.40 0.89 -4.82
N PHE A 347 10.77 1.91 -5.59
CA PHE A 347 12.09 2.55 -5.43
C PHE A 347 12.23 3.20 -4.04
N GLU A 348 11.20 3.90 -3.60
CA GLU A 348 11.19 4.57 -2.29
C GLU A 348 11.36 3.57 -1.13
N GLU A 349 10.66 2.43 -1.19
CA GLU A 349 10.80 1.36 -0.19
C GLU A 349 12.22 0.78 -0.19
N GLY A 350 12.76 0.50 -1.39
CA GLY A 350 14.13 -0.02 -1.54
C GLY A 350 15.24 0.93 -1.09
N GLU A 351 15.00 2.25 -1.13
CA GLU A 351 15.93 3.27 -0.68
C GLU A 351 15.85 3.56 0.82
N LYS A 352 14.63 3.54 1.37
CA LYS A 352 14.40 3.95 2.76
C LYS A 352 14.48 2.82 3.77
N PHE A 353 14.17 1.59 3.35
CA PHE A 353 14.02 0.48 4.27
C PHE A 353 14.90 -0.71 3.89
N TYR A 354 14.56 -1.44 2.83
CA TYR A 354 15.30 -2.66 2.44
C TYR A 354 15.04 -3.04 0.99
N LYS A 355 15.97 -3.83 0.43
CA LYS A 355 15.82 -4.49 -0.88
C LYS A 355 15.80 -6.00 -0.69
N ARG A 356 14.82 -6.69 -1.25
CA ARG A 356 14.73 -8.16 -1.30
C ARG A 356 14.40 -8.64 -2.72
N SER A 357 14.56 -9.94 -2.98
CA SER A 357 14.00 -10.59 -4.16
C SER A 357 12.46 -10.67 -4.03
N VAL A 358 11.77 -10.77 -5.15
CA VAL A 358 10.29 -10.90 -5.16
C VAL A 358 9.90 -12.24 -4.52
N VAL A 359 10.54 -13.32 -4.94
CA VAL A 359 10.44 -14.63 -4.28
C VAL A 359 11.57 -14.77 -3.28
N THR A 360 11.23 -14.97 -2.00
CA THR A 360 12.19 -15.21 -0.93
C THR A 360 11.60 -16.15 0.11
N LYS A 361 12.44 -17.05 0.63
CA LYS A 361 12.12 -17.94 1.76
C LYS A 361 12.71 -17.42 3.08
N VAL A 362 13.35 -16.25 3.06
CA VAL A 362 13.97 -15.62 4.23
C VAL A 362 13.04 -14.55 4.77
N TYR A 363 12.21 -14.91 5.73
CA TYR A 363 11.31 -14.03 6.48
C TYR A 363 11.01 -14.64 7.85
N LYS A 364 10.70 -13.83 8.84
CA LYS A 364 10.29 -14.29 10.17
C LYS A 364 8.80 -14.65 10.20
N HIS A 365 7.98 -13.83 9.55
CA HIS A 365 6.55 -14.01 9.42
C HIS A 365 6.11 -13.73 7.98
N PRO A 366 5.17 -14.52 7.42
CA PRO A 366 4.72 -14.31 6.04
C PRO A 366 4.20 -12.89 5.73
N ASP A 367 3.66 -12.18 6.71
CA ASP A 367 3.17 -10.82 6.52
C ASP A 367 4.27 -9.82 6.11
N GLU A 368 5.55 -10.14 6.34
CA GLU A 368 6.68 -9.33 5.87
C GLU A 368 6.82 -9.32 4.34
N LEU A 369 6.12 -10.25 3.66
CA LEU A 369 6.12 -10.34 2.19
C LEU A 369 5.07 -9.44 1.52
N PHE A 370 4.20 -8.79 2.29
CA PHE A 370 3.15 -7.89 1.79
C PHE A 370 3.68 -6.44 1.71
N ASP A 371 4.58 -6.22 0.77
CA ASP A 371 5.33 -4.98 0.57
C ASP A 371 5.41 -4.59 -0.92
N ALA A 372 6.06 -3.49 -1.24
CA ALA A 372 6.18 -3.01 -2.61
C ALA A 372 6.95 -3.97 -3.55
N HIS A 373 7.65 -4.98 -3.02
CA HIS A 373 8.30 -5.99 -3.85
C HIS A 373 7.29 -7.00 -4.40
N SER A 374 6.31 -7.42 -3.59
CA SER A 374 5.25 -8.35 -4.03
C SER A 374 4.18 -7.67 -4.87
N TYR A 375 3.76 -6.46 -4.49
CA TYR A 375 2.71 -5.69 -5.16
C TYR A 375 3.24 -4.93 -6.36
N GLU A 376 3.90 -3.82 -6.16
CA GLU A 376 4.26 -2.86 -7.18
C GLU A 376 5.35 -3.39 -8.13
N LYS A 377 6.42 -3.98 -7.58
CA LYS A 377 7.43 -4.63 -8.43
C LYS A 377 6.85 -5.84 -9.15
N GLY A 378 6.00 -6.64 -8.48
CA GLY A 378 5.27 -7.74 -9.10
C GLY A 378 4.45 -7.28 -10.30
N GLY A 379 3.69 -6.20 -10.16
CA GLY A 379 2.94 -5.57 -11.26
C GLY A 379 3.83 -5.07 -12.40
N CYS A 380 4.96 -4.42 -12.07
CA CYS A 380 5.94 -3.98 -13.08
C CYS A 380 6.56 -5.17 -13.84
N ILE A 381 6.81 -6.30 -13.18
CA ILE A 381 7.32 -7.53 -13.82
C ILE A 381 6.30 -8.04 -14.86
N LEU A 382 5.02 -8.08 -14.52
CA LEU A 382 3.97 -8.48 -15.48
C LEU A 382 3.89 -7.52 -16.67
N HIS A 383 4.08 -6.22 -16.42
CA HIS A 383 4.17 -5.22 -17.50
C HIS A 383 5.38 -5.47 -18.41
N MET A 384 6.54 -5.77 -17.84
CA MET A 384 7.72 -6.13 -18.64
C MET A 384 7.50 -7.39 -19.47
N ILE A 385 6.86 -8.42 -18.91
CA ILE A 385 6.50 -9.65 -19.65
C ILE A 385 5.55 -9.32 -20.80
N ARG A 386 4.48 -8.54 -20.54
CA ARG A 386 3.53 -8.09 -21.58
C ARG A 386 4.26 -7.41 -22.76
N ASN A 387 5.23 -6.53 -22.47
CA ASN A 387 6.02 -5.86 -23.50
C ASN A 387 6.99 -6.80 -24.24
N GLN A 388 7.55 -7.80 -23.55
CA GLN A 388 8.52 -8.71 -24.14
C GLN A 388 7.89 -9.73 -25.11
N ILE A 389 6.69 -10.19 -24.81
CA ILE A 389 6.00 -11.20 -25.62
C ILE A 389 4.88 -10.63 -26.49
N GLY A 390 4.41 -9.41 -26.20
CA GLY A 390 3.30 -8.73 -26.86
C GLY A 390 1.93 -9.04 -26.25
N GLU A 391 0.95 -8.16 -26.51
CA GLU A 391 -0.38 -8.18 -25.89
C GLU A 391 -1.12 -9.49 -26.08
N ASP A 392 -1.19 -9.99 -27.32
CA ASP A 392 -2.01 -11.18 -27.67
C ASP A 392 -1.45 -12.45 -27.00
N LEU A 393 -0.10 -12.62 -27.02
CA LEU A 393 0.53 -13.75 -26.34
C LEU A 393 0.42 -13.61 -24.84
N PHE A 394 0.49 -12.39 -24.29
CA PHE A 394 0.32 -12.17 -22.87
C PHE A 394 -1.08 -12.59 -22.41
N LYS A 395 -2.14 -12.15 -23.08
CA LYS A 395 -3.52 -12.59 -22.80
C LYS A 395 -3.66 -14.11 -22.90
N LYS A 396 -3.08 -14.72 -23.94
CA LYS A 396 -3.10 -16.18 -24.10
C LYS A 396 -2.34 -16.90 -22.96
N CYS A 397 -1.23 -16.33 -22.47
CA CYS A 397 -0.54 -16.86 -21.29
C CYS A 397 -1.42 -16.79 -20.05
N LEU A 398 -2.11 -15.68 -19.80
CA LEU A 398 -3.01 -15.51 -18.66
C LEU A 398 -4.16 -16.54 -18.71
N MET A 399 -4.82 -16.68 -19.87
CA MET A 399 -5.86 -17.68 -20.09
C MET A 399 -5.33 -19.11 -19.86
N ASN A 400 -4.22 -19.50 -20.50
CA ASN A 400 -3.62 -20.83 -20.36
C ASN A 400 -3.23 -21.16 -18.91
N TYR A 401 -2.70 -20.15 -18.17
CA TYR A 401 -2.34 -20.29 -16.77
C TYR A 401 -3.56 -20.59 -15.90
N LEU A 402 -4.64 -19.82 -16.06
CA LEU A 402 -5.89 -20.02 -15.35
C LEU A 402 -6.53 -21.37 -15.70
N GLU A 403 -6.63 -21.74 -16.98
CA GLU A 403 -7.22 -23.02 -17.41
C GLU A 403 -6.44 -24.24 -16.88
N LYS A 404 -5.11 -24.19 -16.97
CA LYS A 404 -4.25 -25.31 -16.54
C LYS A 404 -4.25 -25.53 -15.03
N TYR A 405 -4.35 -24.43 -14.26
CA TYR A 405 -4.19 -24.47 -12.80
C TYR A 405 -5.45 -24.11 -12.01
N LYS A 406 -6.62 -23.97 -12.65
CA LYS A 406 -7.87 -23.70 -11.93
C LYS A 406 -8.12 -24.70 -10.80
N GLY A 407 -8.43 -24.18 -9.60
CA GLY A 407 -8.65 -24.97 -8.40
C GLY A 407 -7.38 -25.54 -7.77
N ARG A 408 -6.20 -25.20 -8.29
CA ARG A 408 -4.89 -25.69 -7.83
C ARG A 408 -4.04 -24.58 -7.22
N THR A 409 -2.90 -24.99 -6.74
CA THR A 409 -1.85 -24.09 -6.24
C THR A 409 -0.63 -24.12 -7.15
N VAL A 410 0.14 -23.04 -7.15
CA VAL A 410 1.21 -22.78 -8.12
C VAL A 410 2.42 -22.14 -7.45
N GLU A 411 3.57 -22.35 -8.08
CA GLU A 411 4.82 -21.65 -7.81
C GLU A 411 5.20 -20.80 -9.03
N THR A 412 6.19 -19.96 -8.87
CA THR A 412 6.64 -19.03 -9.92
C THR A 412 7.04 -19.78 -11.20
N GLU A 413 7.66 -20.94 -11.07
CA GLU A 413 8.08 -21.81 -12.17
C GLU A 413 6.88 -22.29 -13.03
N ASN A 414 5.70 -22.43 -12.42
CA ASN A 414 4.50 -22.82 -13.16
C ASN A 414 4.07 -21.72 -14.13
N PHE A 415 4.14 -20.45 -13.70
CA PHE A 415 3.84 -19.30 -14.56
C PHE A 415 4.91 -19.10 -15.62
N GLN A 416 6.19 -19.19 -15.24
CA GLN A 416 7.32 -19.14 -16.19
C GLN A 416 7.13 -20.16 -17.30
N LYS A 417 6.82 -21.40 -16.96
CA LYS A 417 6.60 -22.49 -17.92
C LYS A 417 5.47 -22.19 -18.90
N ILE A 418 4.35 -21.62 -18.43
CA ILE A 418 3.25 -21.19 -19.30
C ILE A 418 3.69 -20.15 -20.31
N ILE A 419 4.49 -19.17 -19.87
CA ILE A 419 4.99 -18.13 -20.77
C ILE A 419 5.90 -18.76 -21.83
N GLU A 420 6.81 -19.66 -21.43
CA GLU A 420 7.73 -20.33 -22.35
C GLU A 420 6.98 -21.24 -23.34
N GLU A 421 6.01 -22.03 -22.87
CA GLU A 421 5.17 -22.90 -23.70
C GLU A 421 4.30 -22.09 -24.70
N THR A 422 3.82 -20.92 -24.30
CA THR A 422 2.92 -20.11 -25.12
C THR A 422 3.67 -19.22 -26.11
N SER A 423 4.79 -18.63 -25.69
CA SER A 423 5.55 -17.64 -26.48
C SER A 423 6.68 -18.26 -27.29
N GLY A 424 7.12 -19.46 -26.94
CA GLY A 424 8.31 -20.11 -27.51
C GLY A 424 9.65 -19.45 -27.11
N LYS A 425 9.63 -18.53 -26.13
CA LYS A 425 10.83 -17.82 -25.64
C LYS A 425 11.27 -18.35 -24.29
N SER A 426 12.57 -18.58 -24.10
CA SER A 426 13.11 -18.89 -22.77
C SER A 426 13.02 -17.66 -21.87
N MET A 427 12.55 -17.84 -20.64
CA MET A 427 12.40 -16.80 -19.62
C MET A 427 13.36 -16.99 -18.43
N ASN A 428 14.30 -17.93 -18.50
CA ASN A 428 15.19 -18.27 -17.39
C ASN A 428 15.98 -17.03 -16.89
N THR A 429 16.67 -16.31 -17.78
CA THR A 429 17.44 -15.12 -17.42
C THR A 429 16.52 -14.03 -16.86
N PHE A 430 15.33 -13.87 -17.43
CA PHE A 430 14.37 -12.89 -16.97
C PHE A 430 13.92 -13.17 -15.53
N PHE A 431 13.45 -14.39 -15.23
CA PHE A 431 12.99 -14.74 -13.88
C PHE A 431 14.14 -14.74 -12.88
N ASP A 432 15.34 -15.26 -13.24
CA ASP A 432 16.51 -15.23 -12.37
C ASP A 432 16.78 -13.80 -11.86
N GLN A 433 16.91 -12.84 -12.76
CA GLN A 433 17.30 -11.47 -12.38
C GLN A 433 16.20 -10.60 -11.80
N TRP A 434 14.92 -10.76 -12.25
CA TRP A 434 13.83 -9.87 -11.81
C TRP A 434 13.03 -10.41 -10.64
N VAL A 435 12.95 -11.74 -10.50
CA VAL A 435 12.11 -12.40 -9.50
C VAL A 435 12.93 -13.00 -8.37
N TYR A 436 14.01 -13.71 -8.69
CA TYR A 436 14.81 -14.44 -7.70
C TYR A 436 16.00 -13.64 -7.16
N ARG A 437 16.38 -12.54 -7.81
CA ARG A 437 17.40 -11.63 -7.29
C ARG A 437 16.81 -10.28 -6.90
N LYS A 438 17.48 -9.59 -5.98
CA LYS A 438 17.09 -8.27 -5.51
C LYS A 438 17.63 -7.15 -6.42
N GLY A 439 16.93 -6.00 -6.37
CA GLY A 439 17.37 -4.79 -7.05
C GLY A 439 16.67 -4.54 -8.38
N HIS A 440 17.21 -3.57 -9.11
CA HIS A 440 16.78 -3.10 -10.42
C HIS A 440 17.96 -2.39 -11.08
N PRO A 441 17.99 -2.22 -12.42
CA PRO A 441 19.04 -1.48 -13.09
C PRO A 441 18.94 0.01 -12.79
N GLU A 442 20.09 0.60 -12.42
CA GLU A 442 20.31 2.04 -12.32
C GLU A 442 21.23 2.45 -13.46
N LEU A 443 20.81 3.44 -14.26
CA LEU A 443 21.47 3.75 -15.52
C LEU A 443 22.07 5.16 -15.49
N ASP A 444 23.35 5.26 -15.89
CA ASP A 444 23.99 6.50 -16.32
C ASP A 444 24.04 6.51 -17.85
N VAL A 445 23.52 7.57 -18.44
CA VAL A 445 23.42 7.74 -19.88
C VAL A 445 24.39 8.82 -20.34
N GLU A 446 25.18 8.51 -21.38
CA GLU A 446 26.09 9.45 -22.02
C GLU A 446 25.77 9.49 -23.52
N ILE A 447 25.48 10.69 -24.01
CA ILE A 447 25.17 10.96 -25.43
C ILE A 447 26.38 11.69 -26.00
N LEU A 448 27.08 11.07 -26.96
CA LEU A 448 28.25 11.62 -27.60
C LEU A 448 27.96 11.94 -29.07
N LEU A 449 28.18 13.17 -29.47
CA LEU A 449 28.08 13.59 -30.85
C LEU A 449 29.47 13.50 -31.50
N GLU A 450 29.62 12.56 -32.42
CA GLU A 450 30.89 12.35 -33.14
C GLU A 450 30.73 12.89 -34.56
N ASN A 451 31.52 13.91 -34.91
CA ASN A 451 31.64 14.37 -36.31
C ASN A 451 32.45 13.36 -37.09
N SER A 452 31.83 12.61 -37.97
CA SER A 452 32.59 11.68 -38.84
C SER A 452 32.98 12.33 -40.14
N ASN A 453 34.21 12.15 -40.57
CA ASN A 453 34.69 12.45 -41.93
C ASN A 453 34.32 11.30 -42.89
N THR A 454 33.50 10.33 -42.45
CA THR A 454 33.07 9.23 -43.33
C THR A 454 31.89 9.68 -44.19
N GLU A 455 31.98 9.40 -45.48
CA GLU A 455 30.93 9.58 -46.47
C GLU A 455 30.18 8.25 -46.64
N ASP A 456 28.86 8.34 -46.85
CA ASP A 456 28.03 7.23 -47.27
C ASP A 456 28.38 6.83 -48.69
N LYS A 457 27.91 5.66 -49.20
CA LYS A 457 28.07 5.17 -50.58
C LYS A 457 27.60 6.17 -51.65
N ASN A 458 26.83 7.21 -51.26
CA ASN A 458 26.33 8.28 -52.09
C ASN A 458 27.00 9.65 -51.86
N GLU A 459 28.20 9.67 -51.23
CA GLU A 459 28.98 10.89 -50.90
C GLU A 459 28.33 11.82 -49.87
N ASN A 460 27.27 11.35 -49.17
CA ASN A 460 26.64 12.13 -48.10
C ASN A 460 27.45 12.03 -46.81
N LYS A 461 27.83 13.16 -46.22
CA LYS A 461 28.49 13.21 -44.92
C LYS A 461 27.51 12.88 -43.83
N ILE A 462 27.90 11.92 -42.99
CA ILE A 462 27.06 11.39 -41.90
C ILE A 462 27.53 11.92 -40.56
N THR A 463 26.64 12.30 -39.69
CA THR A 463 26.89 12.57 -38.27
C THR A 463 26.55 11.33 -37.47
N ARG A 464 27.42 10.94 -36.52
CA ARG A 464 27.20 9.81 -35.63
C ARG A 464 26.79 10.31 -34.25
N LEU A 465 25.67 9.75 -33.73
CA LEU A 465 25.30 9.91 -32.35
C LEU A 465 25.52 8.59 -31.60
N LYS A 466 26.48 8.57 -30.67
CA LYS A 466 26.72 7.41 -29.83
C LYS A 466 25.98 7.59 -28.52
N VAL A 467 25.10 6.67 -28.20
CA VAL A 467 24.44 6.57 -26.88
C VAL A 467 25.10 5.46 -26.10
N LYS A 468 25.69 5.81 -24.97
CA LYS A 468 26.37 4.90 -24.06
C LYS A 468 25.59 4.76 -22.77
N ILE A 469 25.20 3.54 -22.43
CA ILE A 469 24.44 3.20 -21.23
C ILE A 469 25.35 2.43 -20.28
N LYS A 470 25.51 2.93 -19.07
CA LYS A 470 26.26 2.27 -18.01
C LYS A 470 25.31 1.87 -16.89
N GLN A 471 25.34 0.60 -16.50
CA GLN A 471 24.69 0.11 -15.30
C GLN A 471 25.52 0.53 -14.08
N SER A 472 24.94 1.32 -13.17
CA SER A 472 25.63 1.96 -12.05
C SER A 472 25.09 1.58 -10.67
N GLN A 473 24.20 0.58 -10.60
CA GLN A 473 23.76 0.02 -9.32
C GLN A 473 24.96 -0.49 -8.50
N GLU A 474 24.86 -0.40 -7.19
CA GLU A 474 25.90 -0.90 -6.30
C GLU A 474 26.13 -2.39 -6.49
N LEU A 475 27.40 -2.77 -6.67
CA LEU A 475 27.84 -4.16 -6.72
C LEU A 475 27.96 -4.64 -5.28
N ASN A 476 27.02 -5.44 -4.82
CA ASN A 476 27.17 -6.15 -3.56
C ASN A 476 27.74 -7.55 -3.83
N ASP A 477 28.72 -7.96 -3.05
CA ASP A 477 29.36 -9.29 -3.15
C ASP A 477 28.42 -10.45 -2.77
N SER A 478 27.14 -10.16 -2.45
CA SER A 478 26.16 -11.20 -2.15
C SER A 478 25.64 -11.83 -3.44
N SER A 479 25.52 -13.15 -3.47
CA SER A 479 24.94 -13.94 -4.56
C SER A 479 23.51 -13.54 -4.92
N ASP A 480 22.82 -12.80 -4.04
CA ASP A 480 21.40 -12.43 -4.14
C ASP A 480 21.14 -11.16 -4.95
N THR A 481 22.19 -10.45 -5.40
CA THR A 481 22.06 -9.22 -6.18
C THR A 481 22.45 -9.46 -7.63
N SER A 482 21.65 -8.96 -8.58
CA SER A 482 22.06 -8.95 -9.98
C SER A 482 23.05 -7.82 -10.20
N ASN A 483 24.31 -8.16 -10.43
CA ASN A 483 25.37 -7.18 -10.69
C ASN A 483 25.22 -6.53 -12.07
N ILE A 484 24.70 -7.28 -13.04
CA ILE A 484 24.37 -6.83 -14.39
C ILE A 484 23.01 -7.41 -14.75
N PHE A 485 22.10 -6.54 -15.17
CA PHE A 485 20.81 -6.92 -15.71
C PHE A 485 20.90 -7.07 -17.23
N GLU A 486 20.21 -8.06 -17.77
CA GLU A 486 20.04 -8.26 -19.19
C GLU A 486 18.62 -7.92 -19.62
N PHE A 487 18.47 -6.93 -20.52
CA PHE A 487 17.16 -6.49 -21.00
C PHE A 487 17.27 -5.74 -22.31
N PRO A 488 16.23 -5.77 -23.18
CA PRO A 488 16.12 -4.89 -24.32
C PRO A 488 15.75 -3.48 -23.86
N LEU A 489 16.49 -2.47 -24.29
CA LEU A 489 16.22 -1.07 -24.00
C LEU A 489 15.91 -0.31 -25.29
N GLU A 490 14.73 0.27 -25.37
CA GLU A 490 14.35 1.10 -26.48
C GLU A 490 14.90 2.52 -26.32
N ILE A 491 15.51 3.04 -27.36
CA ILE A 491 15.99 4.41 -27.45
C ILE A 491 15.34 5.06 -28.66
N ARG A 492 14.71 6.21 -28.43
CA ARG A 492 14.13 7.06 -29.47
C ARG A 492 14.98 8.28 -29.66
N LEU A 493 15.45 8.51 -30.87
CA LEU A 493 16.10 9.72 -31.33
C LEU A 493 15.16 10.52 -32.21
N ILE A 494 14.97 11.79 -31.90
CA ILE A 494 14.34 12.75 -32.82
C ILE A 494 15.40 13.75 -33.26
N SER A 495 15.55 13.89 -34.57
CA SER A 495 16.44 14.85 -35.21
C SER A 495 15.67 15.71 -36.19
N SER A 496 16.20 16.89 -36.54
CA SER A 496 15.67 17.75 -37.57
C SER A 496 16.75 18.06 -38.62
N ASN A 497 16.35 18.18 -39.90
CA ASN A 497 17.23 18.60 -40.95
C ASN A 497 17.30 20.13 -41.09
N ASP A 498 18.12 20.65 -42.02
CA ASP A 498 18.28 22.08 -42.27
C ASP A 498 16.98 22.79 -42.74
N LYS A 499 15.97 22.02 -43.18
CA LYS A 499 14.64 22.54 -43.52
C LYS A 499 13.67 22.53 -42.37
N GLY A 500 14.08 22.04 -41.20
CA GLY A 500 13.23 21.87 -40.02
C GLY A 500 12.31 20.64 -40.08
N GLU A 501 12.48 19.74 -41.04
CA GLU A 501 11.74 18.48 -41.08
C GLU A 501 12.29 17.51 -40.06
N THR A 502 11.43 16.92 -39.25
CA THR A 502 11.83 16.00 -38.16
C THR A 502 11.89 14.56 -38.65
N GLU A 503 12.93 13.83 -38.24
CA GLU A 503 13.11 12.40 -38.45
C GLU A 503 13.08 11.68 -37.10
N GLU A 504 12.39 10.55 -37.07
CA GLU A 504 12.34 9.68 -35.90
C GLU A 504 13.08 8.38 -36.16
N GLN A 505 13.99 8.01 -35.29
CA GLN A 505 14.64 6.71 -35.25
C GLN A 505 14.39 6.04 -33.92
N ILE A 506 13.86 4.82 -33.94
CA ILE A 506 13.65 3.99 -32.75
C ILE A 506 14.51 2.75 -32.87
N ASN A 507 15.40 2.54 -31.92
CA ASN A 507 16.27 1.37 -31.89
C ASN A 507 16.19 0.69 -30.53
N THR A 508 16.15 -0.64 -30.56
CA THR A 508 16.22 -1.47 -29.37
C THR A 508 17.62 -2.06 -29.25
N MET A 509 18.28 -1.74 -28.14
CA MET A 509 19.60 -2.30 -27.83
C MET A 509 19.51 -3.31 -26.70
N LEU A 510 20.26 -4.40 -26.80
CA LEU A 510 20.39 -5.36 -25.72
C LEU A 510 21.41 -4.85 -24.70
N ILE A 511 20.94 -4.52 -23.50
CA ILE A 511 21.80 -4.21 -22.36
C ILE A 511 22.12 -5.53 -21.67
N ASN A 512 23.39 -5.97 -21.70
CA ASN A 512 23.84 -7.22 -21.08
C ASN A 512 25.29 -7.13 -20.52
N LYS A 513 25.81 -5.89 -20.41
CA LYS A 513 27.13 -5.58 -19.91
C LYS A 513 27.05 -4.37 -18.99
N LYS A 514 28.12 -4.16 -18.20
CA LYS A 514 28.25 -2.97 -17.36
C LYS A 514 28.15 -1.67 -18.18
N THR A 515 28.62 -1.69 -19.43
CA THR A 515 28.52 -0.58 -20.35
C THR A 515 28.18 -1.12 -21.74
N THR A 516 27.14 -0.56 -22.35
CA THR A 516 26.67 -0.90 -23.70
C THR A 516 26.57 0.37 -24.53
N GLU A 517 26.94 0.34 -25.79
CA GLU A 517 26.91 1.49 -26.71
C GLU A 517 26.05 1.19 -27.93
N HIS A 518 25.35 2.19 -28.41
CA HIS A 518 24.61 2.16 -29.67
C HIS A 518 24.90 3.40 -30.49
N ILE A 519 24.96 3.28 -31.81
CA ILE A 519 25.27 4.39 -32.74
C ILE A 519 24.07 4.62 -33.65
N PHE A 520 23.56 5.84 -33.62
CA PHE A 520 22.61 6.35 -34.58
C PHE A 520 23.36 7.09 -35.69
N TYR A 521 22.86 6.96 -36.91
CA TYR A 521 23.38 7.67 -38.07
C TYR A 521 22.37 8.72 -38.49
N MET A 522 22.81 9.97 -38.57
CA MET A 522 22.00 11.11 -39.00
C MET A 522 22.59 11.73 -40.26
N GLN A 523 21.76 12.41 -41.06
CA GLN A 523 22.22 13.20 -42.16
C GLN A 523 23.16 14.32 -41.67
N LYS A 524 24.09 14.75 -42.51
CA LYS A 524 24.98 15.86 -42.19
C LYS A 524 24.15 17.10 -41.89
N ASN A 525 24.54 17.87 -40.86
CA ASN A 525 23.89 19.05 -40.35
C ASN A 525 22.54 18.81 -39.69
N SER A 526 22.10 17.54 -39.51
CA SER A 526 20.94 17.28 -38.70
C SER A 526 21.20 17.70 -37.25
N LYS A 527 20.22 18.37 -36.63
CA LYS A 527 20.22 18.77 -35.23
C LYS A 527 19.49 17.72 -34.41
N ILE A 528 20.05 17.36 -33.27
CA ILE A 528 19.35 16.53 -32.29
C ILE A 528 18.30 17.38 -31.61
N GLU A 529 17.06 16.94 -31.66
CA GLU A 529 15.96 17.58 -30.94
C GLU A 529 15.82 17.00 -29.52
N TRP A 530 15.78 15.67 -29.40
CA TRP A 530 15.88 14.98 -28.10
C TRP A 530 16.21 13.49 -28.26
N VAL A 531 16.58 12.85 -27.15
CA VAL A 531 16.82 11.42 -27.03
C VAL A 531 16.06 10.91 -25.82
N SER A 532 15.12 9.99 -26.03
CA SER A 532 14.35 9.35 -24.93
C SER A 532 14.84 7.94 -24.66
N ILE A 533 14.97 7.61 -23.41
CA ILE A 533 15.36 6.27 -22.93
C ILE A 533 14.12 5.55 -22.45
N ASP A 534 13.71 4.48 -23.17
CA ASP A 534 12.52 3.69 -22.88
C ASP A 534 11.22 4.54 -22.83
N PRO A 535 10.83 5.15 -23.95
CA PRO A 535 9.76 6.14 -24.02
C PRO A 535 8.36 5.62 -23.65
N GLN A 536 8.20 4.32 -23.46
CA GLN A 536 6.97 3.64 -23.07
C GLN A 536 7.09 2.92 -21.70
N PHE A 537 8.16 3.15 -20.96
CA PHE A 537 8.42 2.51 -19.65
C PHE A 537 8.27 0.97 -19.69
N LYS A 538 8.88 0.35 -20.71
CA LYS A 538 8.83 -1.12 -20.89
C LYS A 538 9.68 -1.87 -19.86
N ILE A 539 10.62 -1.19 -19.19
CA ILE A 539 11.58 -1.76 -18.24
C ILE A 539 11.54 -1.01 -16.91
N LEU A 540 11.44 -1.73 -15.81
CA LEU A 540 11.57 -1.18 -14.45
C LEU A 540 13.04 -0.78 -14.21
N LYS A 541 13.33 0.50 -14.35
CA LYS A 541 14.68 1.06 -14.25
C LYS A 541 14.66 2.45 -13.61
N LYS A 542 15.82 2.88 -13.12
CA LYS A 542 16.06 4.25 -12.68
C LYS A 542 17.15 4.89 -13.54
N VAL A 543 16.85 5.99 -14.22
CA VAL A 543 17.87 6.81 -14.89
C VAL A 543 18.42 7.80 -13.88
N LYS A 544 19.68 7.59 -13.45
CA LYS A 544 20.34 8.43 -12.43
C LYS A 544 20.91 9.71 -13.00
N SER A 545 21.52 9.60 -14.15
CA SER A 545 22.13 10.75 -14.82
C SER A 545 22.03 10.63 -16.33
N ILE A 546 21.96 11.77 -16.98
CA ILE A 546 22.10 11.89 -18.43
C ILE A 546 23.06 13.03 -18.74
N LYS A 547 24.04 12.79 -19.63
CA LYS A 547 25.04 13.77 -20.03
C LYS A 547 25.14 13.80 -21.54
N VAL A 548 25.39 14.99 -22.07
CA VAL A 548 25.76 15.18 -23.47
C VAL A 548 27.21 15.59 -23.52
N VAL A 549 27.99 14.93 -24.38
CA VAL A 549 29.39 15.27 -24.69
C VAL A 549 29.43 15.66 -26.16
N ASP A 550 29.66 16.95 -26.40
CA ASP A 550 29.83 17.51 -27.74
C ASP A 550 31.18 18.19 -27.82
N GLU A 551 32.02 17.79 -28.79
CA GLU A 551 33.33 18.36 -28.99
C GLU A 551 33.30 19.87 -29.28
N LYS A 552 32.20 20.37 -29.89
CA LYS A 552 32.00 21.79 -30.20
C LYS A 552 31.32 22.57 -29.07
N LYS A 553 30.82 21.92 -28.00
CA LYS A 553 30.06 22.52 -26.90
C LYS A 553 28.76 23.25 -27.32
N GLU A 554 28.20 22.92 -28.47
CA GLU A 554 27.00 23.58 -29.01
C GLU A 554 25.71 23.05 -28.40
N ILE A 555 25.68 21.79 -28.00
CA ILE A 555 24.49 21.12 -27.46
C ILE A 555 24.59 21.04 -25.94
N GLN A 556 23.56 21.54 -25.29
CA GLN A 556 23.42 21.38 -23.83
C GLN A 556 22.25 20.44 -23.52
N ILE A 557 22.45 19.52 -22.59
CA ILE A 557 21.42 18.55 -22.16
C ILE A 557 20.10 19.23 -21.80
N LYS A 558 20.14 20.40 -21.18
CA LYS A 558 18.95 21.17 -20.78
C LYS A 558 18.07 21.54 -21.99
N ASP A 559 18.66 21.78 -23.16
CA ASP A 559 17.91 22.16 -24.35
C ASP A 559 17.23 20.94 -24.98
N LEU A 560 17.90 19.79 -24.97
CA LEU A 560 17.27 18.51 -25.40
C LEU A 560 16.12 18.14 -24.47
N LEU A 561 16.29 18.28 -23.16
CA LEU A 561 15.22 17.98 -22.19
C LEU A 561 14.04 18.95 -22.29
N LYS A 562 14.27 20.25 -22.63
CA LYS A 562 13.18 21.18 -22.92
C LYS A 562 12.40 20.78 -24.17
N ASN A 563 13.10 20.40 -25.23
CA ASN A 563 12.44 19.93 -26.45
C ASN A 563 11.64 18.66 -26.18
N GLN A 564 12.21 17.72 -25.43
CA GLN A 564 11.51 16.48 -25.01
C GLN A 564 10.28 16.79 -24.15
N LEU A 565 10.36 17.76 -23.24
CA LEU A 565 9.25 18.21 -22.40
C LEU A 565 8.04 18.69 -23.21
N HIS A 566 8.28 19.49 -24.27
CA HIS A 566 7.21 20.04 -25.09
C HIS A 566 6.70 19.09 -26.19
N ASN A 567 7.60 18.32 -26.78
CA ASN A 567 7.33 17.57 -28.00
C ASN A 567 7.37 16.04 -27.82
N GLY A 568 7.68 15.57 -26.60
CA GLY A 568 7.67 14.14 -26.29
C GLY A 568 6.31 13.51 -26.57
N LYS A 569 6.31 12.39 -27.31
CA LYS A 569 5.09 11.76 -27.82
C LYS A 569 4.27 11.05 -26.74
N THR A 570 4.94 10.67 -25.64
CA THR A 570 4.31 9.99 -24.52
C THR A 570 4.39 10.85 -23.26
N ILE A 571 3.50 10.62 -22.29
CA ILE A 571 3.60 11.27 -20.97
C ILE A 571 4.87 10.85 -20.24
N ILE A 572 5.38 9.64 -20.49
CA ILE A 572 6.62 9.13 -19.92
C ILE A 572 7.79 10.02 -20.30
N GLU A 573 7.96 10.29 -21.59
CA GLU A 573 9.02 11.17 -22.10
C GLU A 573 8.99 12.55 -21.44
N ARG A 574 7.79 13.14 -21.34
CA ARG A 574 7.61 14.48 -20.77
C ARG A 574 7.88 14.52 -19.27
N ILE A 575 7.38 13.51 -18.53
CA ILE A 575 7.61 13.39 -17.08
C ILE A 575 9.09 13.11 -16.78
N GLU A 576 9.74 12.21 -17.53
CA GLU A 576 11.18 11.93 -17.34
C GLU A 576 12.04 13.15 -17.63
N ALA A 577 11.73 13.91 -18.70
CA ALA A 577 12.42 15.16 -18.97
C ALA A 577 12.34 16.14 -17.79
N MET A 578 11.17 16.30 -17.18
CA MET A 578 10.99 17.16 -16.01
C MET A 578 11.76 16.65 -14.80
N ARG A 579 11.75 15.33 -14.55
CA ARG A 579 12.51 14.72 -13.45
C ARG A 579 14.00 14.97 -13.57
N LEU A 580 14.54 14.93 -14.78
CA LEU A 580 15.94 15.25 -15.05
C LEU A 580 16.21 16.76 -14.97
N LEU A 581 15.27 17.62 -15.43
CA LEU A 581 15.37 19.07 -15.36
C LEU A 581 15.40 19.62 -13.92
N LYS A 582 14.98 18.87 -12.91
CA LYS A 582 15.15 19.25 -11.49
C LYS A 582 16.58 19.64 -11.13
N ASN A 583 17.57 19.05 -11.81
CA ASN A 583 18.99 19.31 -11.59
C ASN A 583 19.53 20.54 -12.33
N PHE A 584 18.73 21.17 -13.21
CA PHE A 584 19.13 22.26 -14.10
C PHE A 584 18.22 23.46 -13.95
N TYR A 585 18.46 24.31 -12.91
CA TYR A 585 17.67 25.53 -12.80
C TYR A 585 18.08 26.57 -13.84
N SER A 586 17.09 27.20 -14.49
CA SER A 586 17.19 28.48 -15.19
C SER A 586 15.82 29.15 -15.24
N LYS A 587 15.79 30.50 -15.44
CA LYS A 587 14.53 31.22 -15.63
C LYS A 587 13.74 30.71 -16.85
N ASP A 588 14.45 30.30 -17.86
CA ASP A 588 13.88 29.72 -19.08
C ASP A 588 13.19 28.38 -18.78
N ILE A 589 13.83 27.44 -18.05
CA ILE A 589 13.21 26.18 -17.64
C ILE A 589 11.96 26.46 -16.79
N ALA A 590 12.03 27.37 -15.84
CA ALA A 590 10.87 27.74 -15.02
C ALA A 590 9.72 28.30 -15.86
N SER A 591 10.02 29.07 -16.91
CA SER A 591 9.01 29.58 -17.85
C SER A 591 8.39 28.47 -18.71
N ASN A 592 9.18 27.50 -19.15
CA ASN A 592 8.67 26.33 -19.89
C ASN A 592 7.74 25.47 -19.01
N LEU A 593 8.09 25.23 -17.74
CA LEU A 593 7.24 24.50 -16.80
C LEU A 593 5.91 25.24 -16.53
N LYS A 594 5.94 26.58 -16.46
CA LYS A 594 4.71 27.39 -16.41
C LYS A 594 3.81 27.16 -17.61
N GLU A 595 4.40 27.15 -18.81
CA GLU A 595 3.65 26.93 -20.06
C GLU A 595 2.99 25.54 -20.08
N ILE A 596 3.69 24.50 -19.61
CA ILE A 596 3.12 23.15 -19.46
C ILE A 596 1.91 23.16 -18.53
N ILE A 597 2.00 23.78 -17.35
CA ILE A 597 0.85 23.85 -16.43
C ILE A 597 -0.37 24.53 -17.08
N MET A 598 -0.12 25.49 -17.97
CA MET A 598 -1.20 26.25 -18.64
C MET A 598 -1.82 25.57 -19.86
N LYS A 599 -1.06 24.76 -20.59
CA LYS A 599 -1.45 24.28 -21.93
C LYS A 599 -1.53 22.76 -22.06
N GLU A 600 -0.98 22.02 -21.10
CA GLU A 600 -0.98 20.57 -21.17
C GLU A 600 -2.39 19.99 -20.98
N ASN A 601 -2.76 19.04 -21.81
CA ASN A 601 -4.08 18.41 -21.79
C ASN A 601 -4.21 17.33 -20.71
N PHE A 602 -3.10 16.67 -20.36
CA PHE A 602 -3.12 15.61 -19.37
C PHE A 602 -2.60 16.12 -18.02
N TYR A 603 -3.47 16.14 -17.03
CA TYR A 603 -3.20 16.73 -15.72
C TYR A 603 -1.92 16.18 -15.04
N GLY A 604 -1.60 14.89 -15.21
CA GLY A 604 -0.43 14.26 -14.58
C GLY A 604 0.90 14.91 -14.98
N VAL A 605 1.03 15.34 -16.24
CA VAL A 605 2.21 16.09 -16.72
C VAL A 605 2.27 17.47 -16.08
N SER A 606 1.14 18.17 -15.94
CA SER A 606 1.05 19.47 -15.26
C SER A 606 1.37 19.38 -13.76
N VAL A 607 0.95 18.29 -13.11
CA VAL A 607 1.30 17.99 -11.71
C VAL A 607 2.81 17.85 -11.55
N GLU A 608 3.48 17.09 -12.43
CA GLU A 608 4.95 16.95 -12.38
C GLU A 608 5.67 18.28 -12.67
N ALA A 609 5.12 19.12 -13.56
CA ALA A 609 5.66 20.46 -13.82
C ALA A 609 5.60 21.34 -12.56
N ALA A 610 4.47 21.34 -11.84
CA ALA A 610 4.33 22.06 -10.58
C ALA A 610 5.28 21.49 -9.48
N ASN A 611 5.46 20.18 -9.42
CA ASN A 611 6.40 19.53 -8.49
C ASN A 611 7.85 19.90 -8.82
N THR A 612 8.19 19.97 -10.11
CA THR A 612 9.52 20.38 -10.57
C THR A 612 9.82 21.84 -10.21
N LEU A 613 8.83 22.76 -10.37
CA LEU A 613 8.95 24.14 -9.90
C LEU A 613 9.18 24.19 -8.39
N GLY A 614 8.41 23.42 -7.61
CA GLY A 614 8.59 23.34 -6.16
C GLY A 614 9.96 22.80 -5.71
N SER A 615 10.60 21.95 -6.54
CA SER A 615 11.94 21.44 -6.27
C SER A 615 13.06 22.47 -6.44
N PHE A 616 12.75 23.62 -7.04
CA PHE A 616 13.69 24.75 -7.15
C PHE A 616 13.78 25.60 -5.88
N PHE A 617 13.04 25.23 -4.83
CA PHE A 617 13.23 25.83 -3.52
C PHE A 617 14.65 25.54 -2.99
N ASP A 618 15.38 26.61 -2.69
CA ASP A 618 16.71 26.54 -2.11
C ASP A 618 16.87 27.73 -1.13
N LYS A 619 17.14 27.42 0.14
CA LYS A 619 17.32 28.44 1.19
C LYS A 619 18.54 29.34 0.93
N ASN A 620 19.52 28.85 0.17
CA ASN A 620 20.77 29.56 -0.12
C ASN A 620 20.75 30.30 -1.47
N ASP A 621 19.75 30.01 -2.33
CA ASP A 621 19.58 30.67 -3.63
C ASP A 621 18.20 31.34 -3.71
N PHE A 622 18.17 32.60 -3.31
CA PHE A 622 16.96 33.41 -3.33
C PHE A 622 16.39 33.60 -4.73
N VAL A 623 17.24 33.83 -5.75
CA VAL A 623 16.79 34.10 -7.14
C VAL A 623 16.09 32.90 -7.73
N LYS A 624 16.67 31.72 -7.54
CA LYS A 624 16.11 30.44 -7.97
C LYS A 624 14.73 30.22 -7.31
N SER A 625 14.71 30.32 -5.99
CA SER A 625 13.51 30.16 -5.18
C SER A 625 12.43 31.19 -5.53
N ASP A 626 12.79 32.45 -5.70
CA ASP A 626 11.82 33.51 -5.98
C ASP A 626 11.16 33.35 -7.35
N THR A 627 11.91 33.07 -8.39
CA THR A 627 11.34 32.87 -9.74
C THR A 627 10.29 31.73 -9.75
N ALA A 628 10.60 30.58 -9.16
CA ALA A 628 9.67 29.46 -9.09
C ALA A 628 8.44 29.81 -8.24
N TYR A 629 8.65 30.48 -7.11
CA TYR A 629 7.58 30.95 -6.25
C TYR A 629 6.62 31.90 -6.98
N GLN A 630 7.13 32.90 -7.69
CA GLN A 630 6.29 33.91 -8.40
C GLN A 630 5.45 33.23 -9.50
N ILE A 631 5.99 32.20 -10.17
CA ILE A 631 5.22 31.43 -11.14
C ILE A 631 4.06 30.70 -10.47
N LEU A 632 4.31 29.96 -9.39
CA LEU A 632 3.26 29.23 -8.67
C LEU A 632 2.23 30.20 -8.07
N LYS A 633 2.69 31.32 -7.50
CA LYS A 633 1.85 32.40 -6.97
C LYS A 633 0.90 32.98 -8.01
N MET A 634 1.35 33.16 -9.26
CA MET A 634 0.54 33.68 -10.35
C MET A 634 -0.71 32.81 -10.57
N PHE A 635 -0.60 31.48 -10.49
CA PHE A 635 -1.76 30.58 -10.63
C PHE A 635 -2.78 30.80 -9.53
N LEU A 636 -2.36 30.98 -8.28
CA LEU A 636 -3.27 31.27 -7.16
C LEU A 636 -3.91 32.67 -7.25
N TRP A 637 -3.18 33.67 -7.82
CA TRP A 637 -3.65 35.02 -7.99
C TRP A 637 -4.73 35.12 -9.06
N ASP A 638 -4.56 34.42 -10.19
CA ASP A 638 -5.54 34.40 -11.28
C ASP A 638 -6.63 33.35 -11.01
N LYS A 639 -7.65 33.76 -10.26
CA LYS A 639 -8.79 32.90 -9.89
C LYS A 639 -9.49 32.26 -11.09
N LYS A 640 -9.57 32.95 -12.26
CA LYS A 640 -10.22 32.40 -13.46
C LYS A 640 -9.40 31.23 -14.04
N LEU A 641 -8.09 31.40 -14.06
CA LEU A 641 -7.18 30.36 -14.50
C LEU A 641 -7.18 29.20 -13.50
N PHE A 642 -7.02 29.49 -12.20
CA PHE A 642 -6.98 28.47 -11.15
C PHE A 642 -8.23 27.59 -11.12
N ASN A 643 -9.42 28.17 -11.23
CA ASN A 643 -10.68 27.41 -11.19
C ASN A 643 -10.84 26.44 -12.36
N LYS A 644 -10.18 26.67 -13.48
CA LYS A 644 -10.19 25.78 -14.65
C LYS A 644 -9.22 24.58 -14.51
N LEU A 645 -8.27 24.64 -13.57
CA LEU A 645 -7.29 23.57 -13.40
C LEU A 645 -7.94 22.33 -12.79
N HIS A 646 -7.43 21.16 -13.16
CA HIS A 646 -7.75 19.91 -12.52
C HIS A 646 -7.39 19.95 -11.02
N SER A 647 -8.17 19.29 -10.18
CA SER A 647 -7.98 19.32 -8.73
C SER A 647 -6.56 18.90 -8.30
N GLU A 648 -5.97 17.87 -8.88
CA GLU A 648 -4.60 17.43 -8.57
C GLU A 648 -3.54 18.48 -8.94
N ILE A 649 -3.76 19.27 -10.01
CA ILE A 649 -2.87 20.38 -10.35
C ILE A 649 -2.97 21.47 -9.28
N LYS A 650 -4.19 21.81 -8.84
CA LYS A 650 -4.42 22.77 -7.76
C LYS A 650 -3.72 22.34 -6.49
N GLN A 651 -3.89 21.07 -6.09
CA GLN A 651 -3.25 20.49 -4.93
C GLN A 651 -1.71 20.58 -5.03
N SER A 652 -1.14 20.24 -6.20
CA SER A 652 0.30 20.30 -6.43
C SER A 652 0.84 21.72 -6.33
N ILE A 653 0.17 22.71 -6.95
CA ILE A 653 0.56 24.13 -6.87
C ILE A 653 0.55 24.59 -5.41
N ILE A 654 -0.52 24.33 -4.67
CA ILE A 654 -0.69 24.74 -3.26
C ILE A 654 0.38 24.09 -2.37
N LYS A 655 0.57 22.77 -2.52
CA LYS A 655 1.60 22.03 -1.77
C LYS A 655 2.99 22.64 -1.99
N ASN A 656 3.31 22.98 -3.23
CA ASN A 656 4.62 23.52 -3.57
C ASN A 656 4.77 24.99 -3.16
N ILE A 657 3.72 25.81 -3.17
CA ILE A 657 3.73 27.15 -2.59
C ILE A 657 4.13 27.10 -1.10
N GLY A 658 3.56 26.17 -0.34
CA GLY A 658 3.89 25.99 1.07
C GLY A 658 5.39 25.70 1.33
N ARG A 659 6.09 25.03 0.40
CA ARG A 659 7.51 24.71 0.51
C ARG A 659 8.42 25.94 0.57
N PHE A 660 7.97 27.08 0.03
CA PHE A 660 8.78 28.28 0.01
C PHE A 660 8.76 29.06 1.35
N GLU A 661 7.98 28.61 2.33
CA GLU A 661 7.95 29.13 3.70
C GLU A 661 7.74 30.66 3.77
N ARG A 662 6.87 31.22 2.86
CA ARG A 662 6.65 32.66 2.75
C ARG A 662 5.32 33.08 3.35
N GLU A 663 5.34 34.06 4.28
CA GLU A 663 4.15 34.59 4.95
C GLU A 663 3.12 35.15 3.97
N GLU A 664 3.54 35.78 2.87
CA GLU A 664 2.62 36.34 1.86
C GLU A 664 1.72 35.29 1.22
N SER A 665 2.13 33.99 1.20
CA SER A 665 1.33 32.88 0.71
C SER A 665 0.07 32.67 1.53
N ILE A 666 0.09 32.99 2.81
CA ILE A 666 -1.03 32.81 3.73
C ILE A 666 -2.25 33.61 3.26
N ASN A 667 -2.02 34.88 2.86
CA ASN A 667 -3.09 35.76 2.36
C ASN A 667 -3.75 35.21 1.07
N LEU A 668 -3.01 34.47 0.26
CA LEU A 668 -3.52 33.84 -0.96
C LEU A 668 -4.30 32.54 -0.65
N LEU A 669 -3.90 31.81 0.39
CA LEU A 669 -4.40 30.49 0.74
C LEU A 669 -5.63 30.55 1.65
N GLU A 670 -5.70 31.48 2.60
CA GLU A 670 -6.81 31.61 3.55
C GLU A 670 -8.21 31.73 2.92
N PRO A 671 -8.41 32.43 1.78
CA PRO A 671 -9.73 32.49 1.16
C PRO A 671 -10.32 31.11 0.80
N PHE A 672 -9.47 30.09 0.58
CA PHE A 672 -9.93 28.73 0.25
C PHE A 672 -10.54 28.00 1.45
N ILE A 673 -10.20 28.40 2.67
CA ILE A 673 -10.69 27.75 3.90
C ILE A 673 -11.67 28.61 4.71
N ASN A 674 -11.65 29.95 4.52
CA ASN A 674 -12.48 30.90 5.29
C ASN A 674 -13.74 31.36 4.57
N ASN A 675 -13.88 31.10 3.26
CA ASN A 675 -15.04 31.54 2.47
C ASN A 675 -15.94 30.32 2.18
N GLU A 676 -17.11 30.28 2.82
CA GLU A 676 -18.13 29.24 2.62
C GLU A 676 -18.64 29.15 1.17
N ASN A 677 -18.55 30.22 0.41
CA ASN A 677 -18.91 30.28 -1.01
C ASN A 677 -17.80 29.76 -1.95
N TYR A 678 -16.68 29.30 -1.45
CA TYR A 678 -15.60 28.74 -2.25
C TYR A 678 -15.81 27.23 -2.40
N GLU A 679 -16.45 26.82 -3.50
CA GLU A 679 -16.69 25.41 -3.85
C GLU A 679 -15.40 24.76 -4.35
N GLU A 680 -14.45 24.49 -3.47
CA GLU A 680 -13.31 23.62 -3.76
C GLU A 680 -13.46 22.26 -3.10
N SER A 681 -12.80 21.24 -3.68
CA SER A 681 -12.80 19.92 -3.09
C SER A 681 -12.19 19.92 -1.69
N ASP A 682 -12.61 18.97 -0.86
CA ASP A 682 -12.10 18.84 0.50
C ASP A 682 -10.61 18.45 0.51
N PHE A 683 -10.13 17.76 -0.55
CA PHE A 683 -8.72 17.45 -0.74
C PHE A 683 -7.89 18.73 -0.99
N VAL A 684 -8.38 19.64 -1.83
CA VAL A 684 -7.73 20.94 -2.04
C VAL A 684 -7.69 21.72 -0.73
N LYS A 685 -8.79 21.78 0.04
CA LYS A 685 -8.84 22.47 1.34
C LYS A 685 -7.86 21.86 2.35
N SER A 686 -7.72 20.53 2.36
CA SER A 686 -6.75 19.82 3.21
C SER A 686 -5.30 20.25 2.89
N VAL A 687 -4.97 20.27 1.61
CA VAL A 687 -3.62 20.71 1.18
C VAL A 687 -3.39 22.19 1.48
N VAL A 688 -4.42 23.04 1.35
CA VAL A 688 -4.37 24.46 1.74
C VAL A 688 -4.04 24.61 3.23
N ALA A 689 -4.73 23.87 4.10
CA ALA A 689 -4.49 23.94 5.54
C ALA A 689 -3.04 23.55 5.90
N THR A 690 -2.52 22.49 5.27
CA THR A 690 -1.12 22.07 5.42
C THR A 690 -0.15 23.15 4.90
N ALA A 691 -0.43 23.73 3.73
CA ALA A 691 0.43 24.74 3.13
C ALA A 691 0.45 26.06 3.93
N ILE A 692 -0.65 26.44 4.58
CA ILE A 692 -0.69 27.59 5.51
C ILE A 692 0.29 27.37 6.67
N GLY A 693 0.28 26.18 7.29
CA GLY A 693 1.22 25.85 8.35
C GLY A 693 2.68 25.99 7.89
N LYS A 694 3.03 25.39 6.74
CA LYS A 694 4.38 25.51 6.15
C LYS A 694 4.76 26.96 5.83
N SER A 695 3.87 27.72 5.21
CA SER A 695 4.11 29.09 4.85
C SER A 695 4.35 30.00 6.06
N SER A 696 3.85 29.59 7.23
CA SER A 696 3.98 30.35 8.48
C SER A 696 5.25 30.08 9.29
N ILE A 697 6.10 29.14 8.87
CA ILE A 697 7.31 28.76 9.62
C ILE A 697 8.15 30.00 9.98
N ASN A 698 8.36 30.90 9.03
CA ASN A 698 9.16 32.10 9.20
C ASN A 698 8.33 33.34 9.61
N SER A 699 7.03 33.22 9.86
CA SER A 699 6.17 34.32 10.32
C SER A 699 6.47 34.70 11.77
N SER A 700 6.07 35.94 12.15
CA SER A 700 6.20 36.39 13.53
C SER A 700 5.38 35.52 14.50
N SER A 701 5.87 35.36 15.74
CA SER A 701 5.11 34.67 16.79
C SER A 701 3.71 35.29 16.98
N LYS A 702 3.57 36.61 16.83
CA LYS A 702 2.27 37.29 16.90
C LYS A 702 1.31 36.82 15.81
N THR A 703 1.77 36.74 14.54
CA THR A 703 0.98 36.25 13.42
C THR A 703 0.55 34.80 13.65
N LYS A 704 1.47 33.94 14.09
CA LYS A 704 1.18 32.52 14.36
C LYS A 704 0.11 32.39 15.45
N MET A 705 0.30 33.06 16.61
CA MET A 705 -0.61 32.90 17.77
C MET A 705 -1.98 33.53 17.55
N GLN A 706 -2.05 34.67 16.88
CA GLN A 706 -3.31 35.43 16.75
C GLN A 706 -4.12 35.06 15.51
N ARG A 707 -3.50 34.49 14.47
CA ARG A 707 -4.15 34.27 13.18
C ARG A 707 -4.09 32.80 12.75
N ILE A 708 -2.88 32.22 12.63
CA ILE A 708 -2.69 30.95 11.96
C ILE A 708 -3.16 29.78 12.81
N ILE A 709 -2.64 29.68 14.03
CA ILE A 709 -2.96 28.57 14.93
C ILE A 709 -4.47 28.52 15.25
N PRO A 710 -5.14 29.64 15.61
CA PRO A 710 -6.58 29.63 15.83
C PRO A 710 -7.38 29.22 14.60
N SER A 711 -6.97 29.62 13.40
CA SER A 711 -7.63 29.27 12.14
C SER A 711 -7.54 27.75 11.88
N LEU A 712 -6.34 27.16 12.03
CA LEU A 712 -6.16 25.72 11.85
C LEU A 712 -6.90 24.92 12.93
N MET A 713 -6.87 25.35 14.19
CA MET A 713 -7.62 24.71 15.28
C MET A 713 -9.14 24.76 15.04
N LYS A 714 -9.65 25.87 14.49
CA LYS A 714 -11.07 25.99 14.10
C LYS A 714 -11.46 24.94 13.04
N LEU A 715 -10.62 24.72 12.04
CA LEU A 715 -10.87 23.68 11.02
C LEU A 715 -10.93 22.29 11.64
N ILE A 716 -10.09 21.98 12.61
CA ILE A 716 -10.08 20.69 13.29
C ILE A 716 -11.37 20.48 14.09
N ASN A 717 -11.79 21.49 14.85
CA ASN A 717 -12.93 21.41 15.76
C ASN A 717 -14.30 21.33 15.04
N HIS A 718 -14.39 21.84 13.81
CA HIS A 718 -15.66 21.95 13.09
C HIS A 718 -15.70 21.10 11.81
N ASP A 719 -14.73 20.20 11.61
CA ASP A 719 -14.67 19.39 10.40
C ASP A 719 -15.73 18.29 10.35
N ASN A 720 -16.51 18.29 9.27
CA ASN A 720 -17.51 17.27 8.93
C ASN A 720 -17.23 16.65 7.55
N THR A 721 -16.05 16.85 6.99
CA THR A 721 -15.69 16.30 5.69
C THR A 721 -15.44 14.79 5.75
N PHE A 722 -15.47 14.17 4.59
CA PHE A 722 -15.14 12.75 4.43
C PHE A 722 -13.82 12.41 5.16
N GLN A 723 -13.85 11.42 6.04
CA GLN A 723 -12.71 10.99 6.86
C GLN A 723 -11.98 12.15 7.60
N ASN A 724 -12.67 13.26 7.85
CA ASN A 724 -12.09 14.47 8.45
C ASN A 724 -10.80 14.93 7.72
N ILE A 725 -10.85 14.91 6.39
CA ILE A 725 -9.66 15.15 5.56
C ILE A 725 -9.13 16.59 5.71
N VAL A 726 -10.03 17.56 5.93
CA VAL A 726 -9.64 18.96 6.15
C VAL A 726 -8.99 19.13 7.52
N ALA A 727 -9.53 18.49 8.57
CA ALA A 727 -8.90 18.45 9.88
C ALA A 727 -7.52 17.79 9.84
N THR A 728 -7.39 16.69 9.10
CA THR A 728 -6.11 16.02 8.87
C THR A 728 -5.09 16.98 8.24
N GLY A 729 -5.49 17.76 7.24
CA GLY A 729 -4.66 18.80 6.64
C GLY A 729 -4.25 19.89 7.63
N ALA A 730 -5.18 20.33 8.48
CA ALA A 730 -4.93 21.34 9.50
C ALA A 730 -3.98 20.83 10.60
N ILE A 731 -4.13 19.57 11.06
CA ILE A 731 -3.18 18.94 11.99
C ILE A 731 -1.79 18.85 11.37
N ASN A 732 -1.68 18.48 10.09
CA ASN A 732 -0.41 18.46 9.38
C ASN A 732 0.19 19.87 9.25
N GLY A 733 -0.64 20.89 9.08
CA GLY A 733 -0.21 22.30 9.12
C GLY A 733 0.35 22.72 10.49
N LEU A 734 -0.32 22.37 11.57
CA LEU A 734 0.16 22.60 12.94
C LEU A 734 1.47 21.85 13.23
N LYS A 735 1.61 20.62 12.71
CA LYS A 735 2.82 19.81 12.85
C LYS A 735 4.06 20.48 12.26
N GLU A 736 3.95 21.27 11.21
CA GLU A 736 5.07 22.01 10.60
C GLU A 736 5.68 23.04 11.57
N LEU A 737 4.94 23.46 12.60
CA LEU A 737 5.37 24.40 13.64
C LEU A 737 6.02 23.72 14.86
N SER A 738 6.23 22.42 14.82
CA SER A 738 6.82 21.65 15.94
C SER A 738 8.24 22.12 16.33
N ASN A 739 8.99 22.71 15.41
CA ASN A 739 10.34 23.23 15.62
C ASN A 739 10.39 24.75 15.83
N ASP A 740 9.25 25.39 16.17
CA ASP A 740 9.22 26.84 16.41
C ASP A 740 10.13 27.24 17.57
N THR A 741 10.80 28.39 17.42
CA THR A 741 11.70 28.94 18.46
C THR A 741 10.93 29.44 19.68
N ASN A 742 9.65 29.79 19.52
CA ASN A 742 8.77 30.22 20.61
C ASN A 742 8.14 28.98 21.29
N LYS A 743 8.63 28.67 22.47
CA LYS A 743 8.17 27.52 23.27
C LYS A 743 6.65 27.53 23.56
N ASN A 744 6.05 28.71 23.75
CA ASN A 744 4.61 28.80 23.99
C ASN A 744 3.80 28.30 22.78
N ILE A 745 4.23 28.63 21.55
CA ILE A 745 3.61 28.11 20.32
C ILE A 745 3.65 26.58 20.29
N VAL A 746 4.82 26.02 20.55
CA VAL A 746 5.01 24.55 20.55
C VAL A 746 4.15 23.90 21.64
N THR A 747 4.10 24.52 22.83
CA THR A 747 3.30 24.02 23.95
C THR A 747 1.80 24.07 23.66
N ASP A 748 1.29 25.22 23.19
CA ASP A 748 -0.14 25.42 22.88
C ASP A 748 -0.63 24.43 21.82
N ILE A 749 0.16 24.22 20.76
CA ILE A 749 -0.18 23.26 19.70
C ILE A 749 -0.19 21.82 20.24
N ALA A 750 0.82 21.43 21.00
CA ALA A 750 0.89 20.08 21.50
C ALA A 750 -0.19 19.78 22.53
N ASP A 751 -0.52 20.71 23.44
CA ASP A 751 -1.64 20.59 24.35
C ASP A 751 -2.97 20.41 23.61
N PHE A 752 -3.17 21.19 22.54
CA PHE A 752 -4.32 21.02 21.69
C PHE A 752 -4.35 19.63 21.01
N LEU A 753 -3.22 19.16 20.49
CA LEU A 753 -3.13 17.84 19.87
C LEU A 753 -3.34 16.72 20.88
N VAL A 754 -2.79 16.83 22.11
CA VAL A 754 -3.04 15.87 23.19
C VAL A 754 -4.56 15.76 23.46
N ASN A 755 -5.26 16.89 23.58
CA ASN A 755 -6.70 16.90 23.79
C ASN A 755 -7.46 16.25 22.60
N ASN A 756 -6.96 16.39 21.37
CA ASN A 756 -7.56 15.77 20.19
C ASN A 756 -7.28 14.27 20.04
N THR A 757 -6.45 13.67 20.91
CA THR A 757 -6.28 12.21 20.97
C THR A 757 -7.28 11.52 21.89
N GLU A 758 -8.04 12.25 22.70
CA GLU A 758 -9.00 11.70 23.66
C GLU A 758 -10.18 10.98 22.99
N GLU A 759 -10.78 10.00 23.70
CA GLU A 759 -11.78 9.07 23.15
C GLU A 759 -13.05 9.75 22.63
N TYR A 760 -13.40 10.95 23.09
CA TYR A 760 -14.58 11.69 22.62
C TYR A 760 -14.41 12.40 21.28
N ASN A 761 -13.19 12.43 20.72
CA ASN A 761 -12.92 13.03 19.41
C ASN A 761 -13.12 12.04 18.27
N LYS A 762 -13.33 12.56 17.05
CA LYS A 762 -13.50 11.76 15.85
C LYS A 762 -12.26 10.92 15.52
N TYR A 763 -12.47 9.71 15.05
CA TYR A 763 -11.42 8.71 14.84
C TYR A 763 -10.24 9.19 13.99
N PHE A 764 -10.51 9.80 12.83
CA PHE A 764 -9.44 10.27 11.94
C PHE A 764 -8.66 11.44 12.54
N ILE A 765 -9.33 12.32 13.28
CA ILE A 765 -8.68 13.41 14.03
C ILE A 765 -7.75 12.83 15.09
N ARG A 766 -8.25 11.88 15.91
CA ARG A 766 -7.45 11.20 16.93
C ARG A 766 -6.22 10.52 16.32
N SER A 767 -6.42 9.79 15.23
CA SER A 767 -5.38 9.05 14.53
C SER A 767 -4.27 9.98 14.03
N THR A 768 -4.64 11.10 13.39
CA THR A 768 -3.68 12.07 12.86
C THR A 768 -3.00 12.85 13.98
N ALA A 769 -3.73 13.26 15.02
CA ALA A 769 -3.17 13.93 16.19
C ALA A 769 -2.14 13.05 16.92
N THR A 770 -2.44 11.76 17.11
CA THR A 770 -1.51 10.79 17.71
C THR A 770 -0.20 10.71 16.92
N SER A 771 -0.30 10.60 15.60
CA SER A 771 0.89 10.59 14.73
C SER A 771 1.68 11.91 14.78
N ALA A 772 0.97 13.05 14.84
CA ALA A 772 1.60 14.36 14.86
C ALA A 772 2.39 14.62 16.16
N LEU A 773 1.94 14.07 17.29
CA LEU A 773 2.60 14.25 18.60
C LEU A 773 4.05 13.76 18.59
N GLY A 774 4.43 12.78 17.76
CA GLY A 774 5.81 12.34 17.61
C GLY A 774 6.77 13.46 17.24
N LYS A 775 6.32 14.43 16.43
CA LYS A 775 7.13 15.61 16.05
C LYS A 775 7.36 16.60 17.19
N PHE A 776 6.51 16.58 18.20
CA PHE A 776 6.60 17.45 19.38
C PHE A 776 7.35 16.80 20.56
N LEU A 777 7.72 15.53 20.44
CA LEU A 777 8.44 14.80 21.48
C LEU A 777 9.93 15.12 21.41
N TYR A 778 10.39 16.11 22.20
CA TYR A 778 11.79 16.49 22.30
C TYR A 778 12.46 15.79 23.49
N MET A 779 13.46 14.96 23.23
CA MET A 779 14.25 14.31 24.28
C MET A 779 15.63 14.96 24.49
N LYS A 780 15.88 16.16 23.93
CA LYS A 780 17.22 16.76 23.86
C LYS A 780 17.64 17.65 25.02
N ASP A 781 16.73 18.29 25.72
CA ASP A 781 17.09 19.30 26.71
C ASP A 781 16.54 18.98 28.10
N TYR A 782 17.38 18.29 28.88
CA TYR A 782 17.19 18.10 30.30
C TYR A 782 17.72 19.31 31.10
N ASN A 783 17.16 20.49 30.86
CA ASN A 783 17.33 21.62 31.79
C ASN A 783 16.08 21.71 32.67
N LYS A 784 16.31 21.81 33.97
CA LYS A 784 15.36 21.62 35.09
C LYS A 784 13.98 22.30 35.04
N ASN A 785 13.68 23.14 34.02
CA ASN A 785 12.45 23.92 33.91
C ASN A 785 11.56 23.61 32.68
N SER A 786 11.89 22.59 31.83
CA SER A 786 11.07 22.19 30.67
C SER A 786 10.31 20.87 30.90
N ASN A 787 10.24 20.40 32.15
CA ASN A 787 9.84 19.05 32.49
C ASN A 787 8.35 18.73 32.25
N ASP A 788 7.45 19.71 32.30
CA ASP A 788 6.01 19.42 32.35
C ASP A 788 5.45 19.07 30.96
N PHE A 789 5.88 19.75 29.94
CA PHE A 789 5.36 19.64 28.58
C PHE A 789 5.71 18.30 27.89
N ASN A 790 6.98 17.94 27.83
CA ASN A 790 7.44 16.66 27.26
C ASN A 790 6.87 15.46 28.02
N GLN A 791 6.69 15.63 29.34
CA GLN A 791 6.09 14.61 30.19
C GLN A 791 4.63 14.33 29.78
N LYS A 792 3.85 15.37 29.53
CA LYS A 792 2.44 15.25 29.12
C LYS A 792 2.26 14.51 27.81
N ILE A 793 3.06 14.85 26.76
CA ILE A 793 3.02 14.14 25.45
C ILE A 793 3.43 12.68 25.65
N PHE A 794 4.50 12.47 26.40
CA PHE A 794 5.05 11.15 26.67
C PHE A 794 4.02 10.25 27.38
N GLU A 795 3.41 10.72 28.46
CA GLU A 795 2.36 9.99 29.19
C GLU A 795 1.15 9.73 28.31
N GLN A 796 0.75 10.69 27.46
CA GLN A 796 -0.35 10.50 26.53
C GLN A 796 -0.04 9.42 25.49
N LEU A 797 1.15 9.41 24.89
CA LEU A 797 1.54 8.38 23.94
C LEU A 797 1.62 7.00 24.58
N LEU A 798 2.13 6.89 25.82
CA LEU A 798 2.11 5.63 26.59
C LEU A 798 0.66 5.17 26.90
N LYS A 799 -0.24 6.10 27.22
CA LYS A 799 -1.67 5.81 27.41
C LYS A 799 -2.29 5.27 26.09
N LEU A 800 -1.96 5.88 24.96
CA LEU A 800 -2.47 5.51 23.63
C LEU A 800 -1.94 4.17 23.11
N LEU A 801 -0.82 3.65 23.64
CA LEU A 801 -0.41 2.26 23.40
C LEU A 801 -1.43 1.23 23.91
N LYS A 802 -2.29 1.63 24.84
CA LYS A 802 -3.37 0.80 25.39
C LYS A 802 -4.76 1.16 24.84
N ASP A 803 -4.83 1.98 23.79
CA ASP A 803 -6.10 2.39 23.18
C ASP A 803 -6.86 1.18 22.62
N LYS A 804 -8.17 1.29 22.53
CA LYS A 804 -9.03 0.22 22.02
C LYS A 804 -8.88 0.05 20.49
N ARG A 805 -8.44 1.10 19.79
CA ARG A 805 -8.32 1.15 18.33
C ARG A 805 -6.91 0.78 17.86
N ARG A 806 -6.83 -0.22 17.01
CA ARG A 806 -5.58 -0.68 16.38
C ARG A 806 -4.73 0.46 15.84
N LYS A 807 -5.32 1.32 14.99
CA LYS A 807 -4.60 2.40 14.31
C LYS A 807 -4.03 3.44 15.28
N ILE A 808 -4.74 3.74 16.35
CA ILE A 808 -4.24 4.65 17.39
C ILE A 808 -3.00 4.05 18.07
N LYS A 809 -3.04 2.76 18.43
CA LYS A 809 -1.87 2.05 19.00
C LYS A 809 -0.69 2.03 18.03
N ILE A 810 -0.94 1.72 16.75
CA ILE A 810 0.08 1.74 15.69
C ILE A 810 0.72 3.14 15.57
N ASN A 811 -0.09 4.19 15.56
CA ASN A 811 0.40 5.56 15.47
C ASN A 811 1.17 5.98 16.73
N ALA A 812 0.76 5.53 17.92
CA ALA A 812 1.50 5.76 19.16
C ALA A 812 2.88 5.07 19.16
N CYS A 813 2.97 3.81 18.70
CA CYS A 813 4.26 3.13 18.51
C CYS A 813 5.17 3.91 17.55
N THR A 814 4.62 4.37 16.43
CA THR A 814 5.36 5.14 15.43
C THR A 814 5.81 6.50 15.98
N ALA A 815 4.92 7.21 16.69
CA ALA A 815 5.21 8.51 17.27
C ALA A 815 6.32 8.45 18.33
N LEU A 816 6.36 7.40 19.15
CA LEU A 816 7.42 7.16 20.12
C LEU A 816 8.79 6.86 19.48
N ALA A 817 8.81 6.42 18.23
CA ALA A 817 10.02 6.16 17.45
C ALA A 817 10.29 7.22 16.37
N ASP A 818 9.61 8.39 16.40
CA ASP A 818 9.78 9.44 15.38
C ASP A 818 11.19 10.01 15.35
N ASP A 819 11.66 10.44 14.17
CA ASP A 819 13.01 10.99 13.93
C ASP A 819 13.33 12.25 14.76
N ASN A 820 12.30 12.99 15.16
CA ASN A 820 12.47 14.19 15.97
C ASN A 820 12.56 13.88 17.49
N ALA A 821 12.25 12.65 17.91
CA ALA A 821 12.60 12.18 19.25
C ALA A 821 14.14 12.13 19.38
N LYS A 822 14.77 13.30 19.37
CA LYS A 822 16.23 13.46 19.46
C LYS A 822 16.64 13.14 20.89
N PHE A 823 17.08 11.91 21.10
CA PHE A 823 17.74 11.53 22.32
C PHE A 823 19.06 12.33 22.41
N GLY A 824 19.27 13.04 23.51
CA GLY A 824 20.52 13.81 23.72
C GLY A 824 21.75 12.89 23.85
N THR A 825 22.95 13.48 23.88
CA THR A 825 24.23 12.76 24.05
C THR A 825 24.36 12.00 25.39
N LYS A 826 23.42 12.19 26.32
CA LYS A 826 23.23 11.37 27.52
C LYS A 826 21.91 10.63 27.40
N ILE A 827 21.94 9.32 27.63
CA ILE A 827 20.77 8.44 27.58
C ILE A 827 19.75 8.92 28.61
N ASP A 828 18.62 9.44 28.15
CA ASP A 828 17.51 9.83 29.03
C ASP A 828 16.86 8.57 29.62
N PRO A 829 16.67 8.48 30.95
CA PRO A 829 15.95 7.36 31.57
C PRO A 829 14.57 7.08 30.97
N LYS A 830 13.91 8.08 30.35
CA LYS A 830 12.63 7.93 29.66
C LYS A 830 12.69 7.01 28.45
N ILE A 831 13.84 6.90 27.77
CA ILE A 831 13.98 5.96 26.66
C ILE A 831 13.78 4.51 27.13
N PHE A 832 14.22 4.18 28.32
CA PHE A 832 14.00 2.84 28.88
C PHE A 832 12.52 2.58 29.14
N GLN A 833 11.75 3.62 29.53
CA GLN A 833 10.30 3.50 29.67
C GLN A 833 9.62 3.27 28.31
N VAL A 834 10.07 3.97 27.25
CA VAL A 834 9.59 3.73 25.86
C VAL A 834 9.91 2.31 25.43
N ILE A 835 11.17 1.89 25.58
CA ILE A 835 11.63 0.56 25.21
C ILE A 835 10.81 -0.50 25.95
N ASN A 836 10.64 -0.36 27.26
CA ASN A 836 9.85 -1.27 28.08
C ASN A 836 8.40 -1.34 27.63
N ALA A 837 7.76 -0.19 27.39
CA ALA A 837 6.38 -0.14 26.96
C ALA A 837 6.21 -0.76 25.55
N LEU A 838 7.14 -0.50 24.62
CA LEU A 838 7.12 -1.11 23.30
C LEU A 838 7.42 -2.62 23.35
N ILE A 839 8.29 -3.09 24.26
CA ILE A 839 8.50 -4.53 24.49
C ILE A 839 7.20 -5.17 25.00
N ASP A 840 6.52 -4.55 25.96
CA ASP A 840 5.24 -5.05 26.46
C ASP A 840 4.20 -5.15 25.33
N VAL A 841 4.12 -4.13 24.49
CA VAL A 841 3.21 -4.15 23.32
C VAL A 841 3.63 -5.24 22.33
N ALA A 842 4.91 -5.36 22.00
CA ALA A 842 5.41 -6.36 21.05
C ALA A 842 5.19 -7.81 21.53
N GLN A 843 5.23 -8.04 22.85
CA GLN A 843 5.04 -9.36 23.43
C GLN A 843 3.56 -9.69 23.73
N TYR A 844 2.80 -8.72 24.23
CA TYR A 844 1.53 -8.98 24.89
C TYR A 844 0.30 -8.29 24.28
N ASP A 845 0.45 -7.38 23.29
CA ASP A 845 -0.73 -6.80 22.64
C ASP A 845 -1.53 -7.91 21.95
N ILE A 846 -2.85 -7.84 22.08
CA ILE A 846 -3.75 -8.83 21.46
C ILE A 846 -3.71 -8.79 19.92
N ASP A 847 -3.26 -7.69 19.34
CA ASP A 847 -3.27 -7.45 17.90
C ASP A 847 -1.89 -7.67 17.27
N GLY A 848 -1.78 -8.61 16.33
CA GLY A 848 -0.53 -8.96 15.67
C GLY A 848 0.12 -7.80 14.91
N PHE A 849 -0.68 -6.92 14.30
CA PHE A 849 -0.14 -5.74 13.59
C PHE A 849 0.44 -4.71 14.55
N VAL A 850 -0.20 -4.54 15.70
CA VAL A 850 0.32 -3.64 16.75
C VAL A 850 1.65 -4.20 17.29
N ARG A 851 1.73 -5.52 17.53
CA ARG A 851 2.98 -6.18 17.96
C ARG A 851 4.12 -5.94 16.95
N ARG A 852 3.89 -6.21 15.66
CA ARG A 852 4.89 -5.98 14.60
C ARG A 852 5.31 -4.51 14.48
N ARG A 853 4.37 -3.57 14.63
CA ARG A 853 4.70 -2.15 14.63
C ARG A 853 5.56 -1.76 15.82
N ALA A 854 5.29 -2.30 16.99
CA ALA A 854 6.11 -2.07 18.17
C ALA A 854 7.53 -2.62 17.98
N GLU A 855 7.70 -3.82 17.38
CA GLU A 855 9.02 -4.37 17.02
C GLU A 855 9.77 -3.48 16.02
N THR A 856 9.09 -2.99 14.99
CA THR A 856 9.67 -2.04 14.03
C THR A 856 10.14 -0.77 14.73
N SER A 857 9.32 -0.21 15.63
CA SER A 857 9.67 0.98 16.42
C SER A 857 10.86 0.73 17.33
N LEU A 858 10.95 -0.43 17.95
CA LEU A 858 12.11 -0.85 18.76
C LEU A 858 13.40 -0.94 17.93
N ASN A 859 13.32 -1.49 16.71
CA ASN A 859 14.47 -1.57 15.81
C ASN A 859 14.96 -0.17 15.40
N ILE A 860 14.05 0.73 15.04
CA ILE A 860 14.36 2.14 14.72
C ILE A 860 15.07 2.81 15.91
N ILE A 861 14.53 2.67 17.11
CA ILE A 861 15.14 3.24 18.33
C ILE A 861 16.52 2.63 18.56
N ARG A 862 16.68 1.31 18.40
CA ARG A 862 17.96 0.61 18.59
C ARG A 862 19.03 1.09 17.61
N GLU A 863 18.72 1.24 16.35
CA GLU A 863 19.65 1.75 15.34
C GLU A 863 20.13 3.16 15.70
N ARG A 864 19.21 4.04 16.10
CA ARG A 864 19.54 5.42 16.50
C ARG A 864 20.38 5.49 17.78
N ILE A 865 20.10 4.63 18.75
CA ILE A 865 20.91 4.56 19.96
C ILE A 865 22.35 4.12 19.63
N ASN A 866 22.53 3.17 18.74
CA ASN A 866 23.85 2.74 18.29
C ASN A 866 24.61 3.87 17.57
N GLU A 867 23.94 4.74 16.84
CA GLU A 867 24.53 5.93 16.20
C GLU A 867 24.93 7.02 17.20
N TRP A 868 24.24 7.09 18.37
CA TRP A 868 24.42 8.21 19.32
C TRP A 868 25.13 7.82 20.61
N SER A 869 25.36 6.54 20.87
CA SER A 869 25.99 6.04 22.09
C SER A 869 27.52 6.03 21.97
N ALA A 870 28.20 6.68 22.92
CA ALA A 870 29.63 6.55 23.07
C ALA A 870 30.08 5.12 23.47
N ASN A 871 29.13 4.27 23.93
CA ASN A 871 29.36 2.86 24.24
C ASN A 871 28.15 2.00 23.87
N PRO A 872 28.02 1.59 22.58
CA PRO A 872 26.92 0.76 22.08
C PRO A 872 26.79 -0.59 22.78
N GLN A 873 27.91 -1.13 23.30
CA GLN A 873 27.92 -2.44 23.97
C GLN A 873 27.25 -2.39 25.36
N GLU A 874 27.48 -1.35 26.14
CA GLU A 874 26.85 -1.17 27.46
C GLU A 874 25.33 -1.02 27.36
N LEU A 875 24.87 -0.33 26.31
CA LEU A 875 23.47 -0.17 26.02
C LEU A 875 22.83 -1.48 25.55
N ALA A 876 23.50 -2.25 24.68
CA ALA A 876 23.03 -3.56 24.25
C ALA A 876 22.93 -4.54 25.41
N ILE A 877 23.82 -4.46 26.40
CA ILE A 877 23.76 -5.25 27.64
C ILE A 877 22.54 -4.84 28.47
N LYS A 878 22.29 -3.54 28.69
CA LYS A 878 21.12 -3.06 29.41
C LYS A 878 19.81 -3.44 28.74
N ILE A 879 19.72 -3.35 27.41
CA ILE A 879 18.53 -3.81 26.67
C ILE A 879 18.32 -5.32 26.83
N ARG A 880 19.39 -6.12 26.84
CA ARG A 880 19.32 -7.57 27.13
C ARG A 880 18.90 -7.85 28.56
N GLU A 881 19.45 -7.14 29.55
CA GLU A 881 19.05 -7.27 30.95
C GLU A 881 17.56 -7.00 31.16
N ILE A 882 17.02 -5.92 30.53
CA ILE A 882 15.61 -5.58 30.57
C ILE A 882 14.75 -6.65 29.89
N ARG A 883 15.23 -7.26 28.80
CA ARG A 883 14.56 -8.38 28.13
C ARG A 883 14.52 -9.63 29.00
N ASN A 884 15.65 -9.98 29.60
CA ASN A 884 15.78 -11.18 30.43
C ASN A 884 14.98 -11.06 31.77
N GLU A 885 14.91 -9.88 32.39
CA GLU A 885 14.08 -9.65 33.58
C GLU A 885 12.57 -9.82 33.29
N LYS A 886 12.12 -9.65 32.02
CA LYS A 886 10.73 -9.85 31.61
C LYS A 886 10.43 -11.26 31.13
N GLU A 887 11.41 -11.99 30.59
CA GLU A 887 11.25 -13.40 30.23
C GLU A 887 11.20 -14.32 31.48
N VAL A 888 11.67 -13.83 32.61
CA VAL A 888 11.67 -14.55 33.92
C VAL A 888 10.42 -14.23 34.76
N LYS A 889 9.64 -13.19 34.41
CA LYS A 889 8.35 -12.85 35.03
C LYS A 889 7.19 -13.25 34.09
#